data_39f135c52f5822a9e4b1b4a80e4a023a
#
_entry.id   39f135c52f5822a9e4b1b4a80e4a023a
#
_cell.length_a   1.000
_cell.length_b   1.000
_cell.length_c   1.000
_cell.angle_alpha   90.00
_cell.angle_beta   90.00
_cell.angle_gamma   90.00
#
_symmetry.space_group_name_H-M   'P 1'
#
loop_
_entity.id
_entity.type
_entity.pdbx_description
1 polymer ?
#
loop_
_entity_poly.entity_id
_entity_poly.type
_entity_poly.pdbx_seq_one_letter_code
_entity_poly.pdbx_strand_id
1 'polypeptide(L)'
;AEQHRVFQPHTGRRIVLATNVAETSLTVPGIKYVIDPGFARISRYSHRTKVQRLPIEAVSQASANQRKGRCGRTSDGVCIRLYSEDDFLARPEFTDAEILRTNLASVILQMTAAGLGDIEKFPFIDPPDHRNIRDGVQLLQELGALDPAQKDVRKRLTDTGRKLAQLPVDPRLARMVLEADRNGCVREVMVIAAALSIQDPRERPADKQAQADQQHARFKDETSDFLAYLNLWRYLREQQKERGSSSFRRMCKQEYLNFLRIREWQDIYTQLRTVAKQMGIHLNEEDAAEQSVHVSLLAGLLSHVGMKDVKDGNKNEYLGARSAKFAIFPGSALFKKQPRFVMSAELVETSRLWARVNAKIEPEWVEPLAGHLLKRTYSEPHWEKDQAAVMAYEKVTLYGVPIVAQRKVNYGRVDPEVSRELFIRNALVEGDWRTHHKFFADNRKLLSEVEELEHRARRRDIVVDDDTLFDFYDRRVPEHVVSGAHFDSWWKRKRHEEPEFLDFEREMLIRESAEAVTKADYPDSWRQGPLKFRVTYQFEPGADADGVTVHIPLQVLNQVTDEGFDWQIPGLREEVVTELIRSLPKPIRRNYVPAPNFAKRFLDTAVPLQEPLTVTMARELKRMVGVPFEADDFDWARVPDHLRITFRIVDERRRKLAEDKDLEALRLQLK
;
A
#
# COMPACT_ATOMS: atom_id res chain seq x y z
N ALA A 1 -2.94 42.90 30.17
CA ALA A 1 -3.29 43.70 31.36
C ALA A 1 -2.51 43.28 32.61
N GLU A 2 -2.37 41.97 32.86
CA GLU A 2 -1.66 41.47 34.06
C GLU A 2 -0.17 41.75 34.02
N GLN A 3 0.46 41.72 32.85
CA GLN A 3 1.89 42.02 32.70
C GLN A 3 2.23 43.46 33.05
N HIS A 4 1.31 44.39 32.91
CA HIS A 4 1.52 45.79 33.24
C HIS A 4 1.50 46.07 34.75
N ARG A 5 1.05 45.15 35.58
CA ARG A 5 1.08 45.29 37.05
C ARG A 5 2.50 45.45 37.61
N VAL A 6 3.48 44.87 36.94
CA VAL A 6 4.89 44.96 37.38
C VAL A 6 5.43 46.39 37.33
N PHE A 7 4.84 47.27 36.52
CA PHE A 7 5.23 48.66 36.38
C PHE A 7 4.49 49.61 37.33
N GLN A 8 3.46 49.11 38.04
CA GLN A 8 2.65 49.93 38.92
C GLN A 8 3.32 50.16 40.27
N PRO A 9 3.12 51.34 40.93
CA PRO A 9 3.57 51.57 42.31
C PRO A 9 3.01 50.53 43.27
N HIS A 10 3.80 50.16 44.26
CA HIS A 10 3.41 49.18 45.29
C HIS A 10 3.93 49.58 46.65
N THR A 11 3.26 49.07 47.69
CA THR A 11 3.70 49.17 49.08
C THR A 11 4.12 47.76 49.54
N GLY A 12 5.27 47.64 50.20
CA GLY A 12 5.77 46.39 50.70
C GLY A 12 6.67 45.64 49.67
N ARG A 13 6.97 44.39 50.00
CA ARG A 13 7.88 43.57 49.21
C ARG A 13 7.18 43.06 47.95
N ARG A 14 7.84 43.17 46.80
CA ARG A 14 7.37 42.64 45.52
C ARG A 14 8.29 41.54 45.03
N ILE A 15 7.74 40.42 44.62
CA ILE A 15 8.43 39.34 43.93
C ILE A 15 7.85 39.24 42.52
N VAL A 16 8.69 39.40 41.50
CA VAL A 16 8.32 39.29 40.10
C VAL A 16 8.87 38.00 39.53
N LEU A 17 7.98 37.11 39.06
CA LEU A 17 8.34 35.91 38.32
C LEU A 17 8.33 36.24 36.82
N ALA A 18 9.45 36.02 36.14
CA ALA A 18 9.60 36.39 34.78
C ALA A 18 10.27 35.25 33.95
N THR A 19 9.98 35.25 32.68
CA THR A 19 10.68 34.42 31.71
C THR A 19 11.82 35.21 31.07
N ASN A 20 12.51 34.60 30.08
CA ASN A 20 13.57 35.30 29.33
C ASN A 20 13.10 36.55 28.57
N VAL A 21 11.79 36.78 28.44
CA VAL A 21 11.24 38.04 27.90
C VAL A 21 11.72 39.25 28.69
N ALA A 22 11.94 39.08 29.98
CA ALA A 22 12.41 40.17 30.89
C ALA A 22 13.89 40.49 30.75
N GLU A 23 14.68 39.72 29.98
CA GLU A 23 16.13 39.98 29.78
C GLU A 23 16.35 41.32 29.10
N THR A 24 15.54 41.63 28.11
CA THR A 24 15.63 42.80 27.25
C THR A 24 14.35 43.63 27.29
N SER A 25 14.45 44.88 26.92
CA SER A 25 13.32 45.77 26.64
C SER A 25 12.40 46.13 27.81
N LEU A 26 12.66 45.62 29.01
CA LEU A 26 11.83 45.92 30.18
C LEU A 26 12.68 46.54 31.29
N THR A 27 12.23 47.65 31.81
CA THR A 27 12.77 48.24 33.03
C THR A 27 11.66 48.26 34.08
N VAL A 28 11.80 47.39 35.09
CA VAL A 28 10.85 47.36 36.22
C VAL A 28 11.43 48.20 37.34
N PRO A 29 10.76 49.30 37.72
CA PRO A 29 11.26 50.18 38.77
C PRO A 29 11.37 49.46 40.12
N GLY A 30 12.43 49.76 40.87
CA GLY A 30 12.63 49.24 42.21
C GLY A 30 13.14 47.83 42.35
N ILE A 31 13.54 47.17 41.27
CA ILE A 31 14.17 45.84 41.30
C ILE A 31 15.62 46.00 41.77
N LYS A 32 15.94 45.46 42.95
CA LYS A 32 17.29 45.47 43.55
C LYS A 32 17.95 44.09 43.51
N TYR A 33 17.19 43.04 43.37
CA TYR A 33 17.69 41.67 43.42
C TYR A 33 17.19 40.91 42.19
N VAL A 34 18.10 40.15 41.55
CA VAL A 34 17.77 39.21 40.51
C VAL A 34 18.23 37.84 40.96
N ILE A 35 17.35 36.84 40.90
CA ILE A 35 17.68 35.44 41.11
C ILE A 35 17.60 34.77 39.74
N ASP A 36 18.74 34.28 39.24
CA ASP A 36 18.84 33.68 37.91
C ASP A 36 19.08 32.18 38.03
N PRO A 37 18.09 31.35 37.70
CA PRO A 37 18.27 29.90 37.67
C PRO A 37 19.12 29.41 36.49
N GLY A 38 19.38 30.28 35.49
CA GLY A 38 20.28 29.99 34.37
C GLY A 38 19.69 29.20 33.22
N PHE A 39 18.37 29.10 33.13
CA PHE A 39 17.68 28.35 32.07
C PHE A 39 16.66 29.21 31.34
N ALA A 40 16.41 28.84 30.08
CA ALA A 40 15.34 29.39 29.25
C ALA A 40 14.84 28.38 28.27
N ARG A 41 13.60 28.56 27.83
CA ARG A 41 13.10 27.85 26.64
C ARG A 41 13.56 28.62 25.40
N ILE A 42 14.31 27.96 24.53
CA ILE A 42 14.84 28.55 23.31
C ILE A 42 14.26 27.81 22.12
N SER A 43 13.64 28.54 21.19
CA SER A 43 13.10 27.95 19.99
C SER A 43 14.25 27.45 19.10
N ARG A 44 14.21 26.14 18.76
CA ARG A 44 15.16 25.51 17.88
C ARG A 44 14.45 24.66 16.86
N TYR A 45 14.91 24.68 15.63
CA TYR A 45 14.44 23.80 14.57
C TYR A 45 15.16 22.45 14.66
N SER A 46 14.40 21.35 14.70
CA SER A 46 14.94 19.99 14.65
C SER A 46 14.93 19.45 13.22
N HIS A 47 16.09 19.17 12.65
CA HIS A 47 16.19 18.56 11.32
C HIS A 47 15.73 17.07 11.33
N ARG A 48 15.74 16.43 12.49
CA ARG A 48 15.28 15.03 12.65
C ARG A 48 13.77 14.91 12.51
N THR A 49 13.02 15.73 13.27
CA THR A 49 11.56 15.73 13.25
C THR A 49 10.96 16.77 12.31
N LYS A 50 11.80 17.68 11.79
CA LYS A 50 11.42 18.78 10.87
C LYS A 50 10.36 19.71 11.45
N VAL A 51 10.44 19.92 12.77
CA VAL A 51 9.54 20.80 13.53
C VAL A 51 10.34 21.68 14.47
N GLN A 52 9.70 22.77 14.92
CA GLN A 52 10.26 23.62 15.96
C GLN A 52 10.18 22.93 17.32
N ARG A 53 11.26 23.04 18.08
CA ARG A 53 11.35 22.51 19.45
C ARG A 53 11.48 23.68 20.43
N LEU A 54 11.04 23.47 21.64
CA LEU A 54 11.19 24.42 22.74
C LEU A 54 11.90 23.76 23.93
N PRO A 55 13.16 23.33 23.75
CA PRO A 55 13.91 22.75 24.86
C PRO A 55 14.24 23.76 25.94
N ILE A 56 14.36 23.29 27.17
CA ILE A 56 14.89 24.08 28.27
C ILE A 56 16.42 23.96 28.21
N GLU A 57 17.07 25.08 28.00
CA GLU A 57 18.52 25.14 27.83
C GLU A 57 19.19 26.10 28.82
N ALA A 58 20.46 25.87 29.11
CA ALA A 58 21.29 26.81 29.82
C ALA A 58 21.46 28.10 28.98
N VAL A 59 21.22 29.24 29.57
CA VAL A 59 21.39 30.52 28.89
C VAL A 59 22.86 30.85 28.65
N SER A 60 23.15 31.63 27.59
CA SER A 60 24.51 32.12 27.32
C SER A 60 25.01 33.10 28.39
N GLN A 61 26.32 33.34 28.40
CA GLN A 61 26.90 34.36 29.31
C GLN A 61 26.28 35.74 29.03
N ALA A 62 26.08 36.11 27.80
CA ALA A 62 25.43 37.37 27.43
C ALA A 62 24.02 37.49 27.97
N SER A 63 23.20 36.44 27.86
CA SER A 63 21.85 36.39 28.47
C SER A 63 21.89 36.52 29.96
N ALA A 64 22.80 35.81 30.64
CA ALA A 64 22.99 35.90 32.09
C ALA A 64 23.37 37.32 32.53
N ASN A 65 24.22 38.00 31.76
CA ASN A 65 24.61 39.38 32.03
C ASN A 65 23.47 40.36 31.79
N GLN A 66 22.60 40.11 30.80
CA GLN A 66 21.39 40.89 30.60
C GLN A 66 20.40 40.73 31.77
N ARG A 67 20.22 39.52 32.28
CA ARG A 67 19.42 39.27 33.48
C ARG A 67 19.97 40.04 34.69
N LYS A 68 21.29 39.93 34.89
CA LYS A 68 21.98 40.71 35.94
C LYS A 68 21.71 42.21 35.80
N GLY A 69 21.76 42.73 34.59
CA GLY A 69 21.53 44.15 34.33
C GLY A 69 20.15 44.64 34.67
N ARG A 70 19.17 43.78 34.92
CA ARG A 70 17.80 44.22 35.31
C ARG A 70 17.76 44.87 36.69
N CYS A 71 18.62 44.50 37.62
CA CYS A 71 18.63 45.08 38.96
C CYS A 71 19.53 46.31 39.09
N GLY A 72 20.35 46.64 38.10
CA GLY A 72 21.29 47.73 38.10
C GLY A 72 20.84 49.03 37.38
N ARG A 73 19.57 49.13 37.01
CA ARG A 73 19.04 50.23 36.19
C ARG A 73 18.85 51.57 36.90
N THR A 74 18.35 51.50 38.14
CA THR A 74 18.00 52.71 38.87
C THR A 74 18.86 52.89 40.13
N SER A 75 19.47 51.86 40.65
CA SER A 75 20.38 51.87 41.81
C SER A 75 21.23 50.61 41.76
N ASP A 76 22.27 50.53 42.62
CA ASP A 76 23.07 49.32 42.76
C ASP A 76 22.19 48.12 43.16
N GLY A 77 22.43 46.98 42.53
CA GLY A 77 21.68 45.75 42.74
C GLY A 77 22.59 44.54 42.94
N VAL A 78 21.96 43.42 43.33
CA VAL A 78 22.65 42.14 43.52
C VAL A 78 21.98 41.09 42.67
N CYS A 79 22.80 40.37 41.88
CA CYS A 79 22.34 39.21 41.11
C CYS A 79 22.86 37.93 41.74
N ILE A 80 21.95 37.02 42.07
CA ILE A 80 22.26 35.70 42.62
C ILE A 80 22.04 34.65 41.53
N ARG A 81 23.09 34.02 41.07
CA ARG A 81 23.00 32.93 40.08
C ARG A 81 22.97 31.62 40.82
N LEU A 82 21.98 30.77 40.50
CA LEU A 82 21.82 29.45 41.10
C LEU A 82 22.67 28.35 40.45
N TYR A 83 23.81 28.75 39.92
CA TYR A 83 24.80 27.88 39.28
C TYR A 83 26.19 28.43 39.55
N SER A 84 27.21 27.58 39.46
CA SER A 84 28.58 27.94 39.79
C SER A 84 29.19 28.91 38.78
N GLU A 85 30.24 29.63 39.22
CA GLU A 85 31.06 30.45 38.33
C GLU A 85 31.72 29.62 37.22
N ASP A 86 32.20 28.41 37.55
CA ASP A 86 32.76 27.50 36.56
C ASP A 86 31.74 27.12 35.50
N ASP A 87 30.51 26.83 35.90
CA ASP A 87 29.41 26.59 34.97
C ASP A 87 29.18 27.80 34.07
N PHE A 88 29.10 28.98 34.64
CA PHE A 88 28.94 30.22 33.88
C PHE A 88 30.03 30.42 32.83
N LEU A 89 31.30 30.24 33.23
CA LEU A 89 32.43 30.41 32.32
C LEU A 89 32.51 29.34 31.24
N ALA A 90 31.95 28.17 31.49
CA ALA A 90 31.87 27.09 30.53
C ALA A 90 30.75 27.26 29.51
N ARG A 91 29.80 28.20 29.74
CA ARG A 91 28.70 28.45 28.83
C ARG A 91 29.15 29.22 27.58
N PRO A 92 28.47 29.07 26.44
CA PRO A 92 28.71 29.92 25.28
C PRO A 92 28.62 31.41 25.66
N GLU A 93 29.50 32.21 25.07
CA GLU A 93 29.51 33.67 25.34
C GLU A 93 28.23 34.34 24.82
N PHE A 94 27.76 33.91 23.65
CA PHE A 94 26.55 34.45 23.00
C PHE A 94 25.58 33.34 22.63
N THR A 95 24.29 33.69 22.55
CA THR A 95 23.26 32.83 21.97
C THR A 95 23.45 32.73 20.47
N ASP A 96 23.20 31.56 19.90
CA ASP A 96 23.28 31.36 18.44
C ASP A 96 22.36 32.34 17.70
N ALA A 97 22.84 32.80 16.55
CA ALA A 97 22.03 33.62 15.65
C ALA A 97 20.76 32.87 15.22
N GLU A 98 19.68 33.63 14.99
CA GLU A 98 18.39 33.06 14.59
C GLU A 98 18.51 32.17 13.35
N ILE A 99 19.34 32.55 12.37
CA ILE A 99 19.54 31.76 11.15
C ILE A 99 20.08 30.35 11.43
N LEU A 100 20.75 30.14 12.55
CA LEU A 100 21.25 28.83 12.96
C LEU A 100 20.20 27.98 13.68
N ARG A 101 19.06 28.57 14.06
CA ARG A 101 18.04 27.95 14.92
C ARG A 101 16.68 27.74 14.26
N THR A 102 16.45 28.29 13.07
CA THR A 102 15.14 28.34 12.44
C THR A 102 15.08 27.53 11.15
N ASN A 103 13.87 27.20 10.71
CA ASN A 103 13.64 26.67 9.38
C ASN A 103 13.98 27.76 8.35
N LEU A 104 14.71 27.39 7.32
CA LEU A 104 15.24 28.34 6.34
C LEU A 104 14.39 28.52 5.08
N ALA A 105 13.23 27.89 5.00
CA ALA A 105 12.40 27.91 3.80
C ALA A 105 12.09 29.35 3.33
N SER A 106 11.66 30.22 4.25
CA SER A 106 11.37 31.62 3.92
C SER A 106 12.59 32.38 3.43
N VAL A 107 13.73 32.18 4.06
CA VAL A 107 15.01 32.82 3.68
C VAL A 107 15.43 32.37 2.29
N ILE A 108 15.41 31.06 2.04
CA ILE A 108 15.79 30.48 0.75
C ILE A 108 14.86 30.98 -0.37
N LEU A 109 13.56 31.02 -0.10
CA LEU A 109 12.57 31.52 -1.06
C LEU A 109 12.85 32.98 -1.45
N GLN A 110 13.05 33.85 -0.45
CA GLN A 110 13.34 35.29 -0.69
C GLN A 110 14.66 35.49 -1.38
N MET A 111 15.71 34.76 -1.00
CA MET A 111 17.01 34.84 -1.66
C MET A 111 16.92 34.39 -3.13
N THR A 112 16.22 33.34 -3.40
CA THR A 112 16.04 32.80 -4.75
C THR A 112 15.23 33.76 -5.61
N ALA A 113 14.16 34.32 -5.08
CA ALA A 113 13.33 35.32 -5.78
C ALA A 113 14.09 36.63 -6.06
N ALA A 114 14.94 37.03 -5.13
CA ALA A 114 15.77 38.25 -5.27
C ALA A 114 17.02 38.05 -6.14
N GLY A 115 17.30 36.81 -6.55
CA GLY A 115 18.47 36.51 -7.39
C GLY A 115 19.80 36.57 -6.64
N LEU A 116 19.81 36.34 -5.33
CA LEU A 116 21.02 36.38 -4.50
C LEU A 116 21.89 35.11 -4.61
N GLY A 117 21.50 34.15 -5.41
CA GLY A 117 22.25 32.93 -5.66
C GLY A 117 22.03 31.86 -4.63
N ASP A 118 23.01 30.96 -4.52
CA ASP A 118 22.95 29.80 -3.61
C ASP A 118 23.21 30.21 -2.17
N ILE A 119 22.31 29.87 -1.28
CA ILE A 119 22.45 30.11 0.18
C ILE A 119 23.70 29.45 0.76
N GLU A 120 24.14 28.32 0.23
CA GLU A 120 25.37 27.64 0.68
C GLU A 120 26.65 28.42 0.35
N LYS A 121 26.62 29.25 -0.70
CA LYS A 121 27.72 30.04 -1.15
C LYS A 121 27.63 31.50 -0.69
N PHE A 122 26.52 31.89 -0.07
CA PHE A 122 26.35 33.26 0.40
C PHE A 122 27.25 33.49 1.62
N PRO A 123 27.96 34.64 1.67
CA PRO A 123 28.96 34.93 2.71
C PRO A 123 28.32 35.37 4.03
N PHE A 124 27.62 34.47 4.69
CA PHE A 124 27.11 34.71 6.03
C PHE A 124 28.26 34.80 7.03
N ILE A 125 28.10 35.62 8.06
CA ILE A 125 29.04 35.68 9.18
C ILE A 125 29.04 34.34 9.91
N ASP A 126 27.86 33.82 10.22
CA ASP A 126 27.65 32.49 10.77
C ASP A 126 26.80 31.68 9.78
N PRO A 127 27.42 30.85 8.93
CA PRO A 127 26.68 30.12 7.92
C PRO A 127 25.78 29.07 8.53
N PRO A 128 24.54 28.90 7.97
CA PRO A 128 23.61 27.87 8.47
C PRO A 128 24.09 26.46 8.14
N ASP A 129 23.61 25.47 8.93
CA ASP A 129 23.91 24.07 8.74
C ASP A 129 23.31 23.56 7.42
N HIS A 130 24.07 22.74 6.68
CA HIS A 130 23.61 22.10 5.45
C HIS A 130 22.29 21.33 5.62
N ARG A 131 22.08 20.71 6.78
CA ARG A 131 20.86 19.96 7.05
C ARG A 131 19.64 20.86 7.12
N ASN A 132 19.78 22.04 7.71
CA ASN A 132 18.72 23.04 7.79
C ASN A 132 18.42 23.64 6.40
N ILE A 133 19.45 23.87 5.60
CA ILE A 133 19.29 24.30 4.20
C ILE A 133 18.52 23.25 3.41
N ARG A 134 18.90 21.98 3.55
CA ARG A 134 18.23 20.85 2.87
C ARG A 134 16.76 20.77 3.27
N ASP A 135 16.46 20.91 4.54
CA ASP A 135 15.08 20.89 5.03
C ASP A 135 14.25 22.04 4.48
N GLY A 136 14.83 23.23 4.41
CA GLY A 136 14.18 24.40 3.80
C GLY A 136 13.89 24.19 2.32
N VAL A 137 14.85 23.64 1.59
CA VAL A 137 14.67 23.30 0.17
C VAL A 137 13.58 22.24 -0.01
N GLN A 138 13.59 21.21 0.82
CA GLN A 138 12.57 20.15 0.76
C GLN A 138 11.17 20.69 1.02
N LEU A 139 11.01 21.59 2.00
CA LEU A 139 9.72 22.24 2.25
C LEU A 139 9.25 23.06 1.04
N LEU A 140 10.15 23.82 0.43
CA LEU A 140 9.80 24.59 -0.77
C LEU A 140 9.45 23.69 -1.97
N GLN A 141 10.09 22.54 -2.09
CA GLN A 141 9.71 21.52 -3.07
C GLN A 141 8.34 20.91 -2.75
N GLU A 142 8.06 20.63 -1.48
CA GLU A 142 6.74 20.18 -1.02
C GLU A 142 5.64 21.14 -1.45
N LEU A 143 5.88 22.45 -1.30
CA LEU A 143 4.92 23.49 -1.63
C LEU A 143 4.85 23.81 -3.13
N GLY A 144 5.68 23.17 -3.95
CA GLY A 144 5.76 23.44 -5.38
C GLY A 144 6.49 24.72 -5.74
N ALA A 145 7.22 25.31 -4.80
CA ALA A 145 7.96 26.56 -5.00
C ALA A 145 9.29 26.38 -5.73
N LEU A 146 9.93 25.24 -5.53
CA LEU A 146 11.16 24.86 -6.20
C LEU A 146 10.97 23.57 -7.00
N ASP A 147 11.59 23.50 -8.17
CA ASP A 147 11.58 22.32 -9.02
C ASP A 147 12.71 21.37 -8.60
N PRO A 148 12.40 20.15 -8.07
CA PRO A 148 13.41 19.21 -7.65
C PRO A 148 14.26 18.64 -8.80
N ALA A 149 13.75 18.67 -10.04
CA ALA A 149 14.46 18.21 -11.22
C ALA A 149 15.51 19.21 -11.74
N GLN A 150 15.38 20.47 -11.36
CA GLN A 150 16.30 21.51 -11.81
C GLN A 150 17.49 21.63 -10.85
N LYS A 151 18.69 21.35 -11.36
CA LYS A 151 19.94 21.41 -10.57
C LYS A 151 20.55 22.82 -10.48
N ASP A 152 20.22 23.68 -11.43
CA ASP A 152 20.70 25.09 -11.41
C ASP A 152 19.85 25.87 -10.39
N VAL A 153 20.51 26.35 -9.34
CA VAL A 153 19.86 27.11 -8.26
C VAL A 153 19.17 28.38 -8.80
N ARG A 154 19.69 28.96 -9.85
CA ARG A 154 19.12 30.20 -10.46
C ARG A 154 17.81 29.94 -11.20
N LYS A 155 17.58 28.72 -11.66
CA LYS A 155 16.45 28.36 -12.51
C LYS A 155 15.39 27.50 -11.81
N ARG A 156 15.62 27.10 -10.55
CA ARG A 156 14.74 26.17 -9.85
C ARG A 156 13.47 26.79 -9.29
N LEU A 157 13.38 28.11 -9.21
CA LEU A 157 12.17 28.80 -8.74
C LEU A 157 11.05 28.64 -9.77
N THR A 158 9.92 28.10 -9.31
CA THR A 158 8.73 27.91 -10.13
C THR A 158 7.87 29.17 -10.16
N ASP A 159 6.86 29.22 -11.04
CA ASP A 159 5.87 30.30 -11.04
C ASP A 159 5.13 30.38 -9.71
N THR A 160 4.81 29.21 -9.14
CA THR A 160 4.25 29.12 -7.78
C THR A 160 5.19 29.75 -6.77
N GLY A 161 6.49 29.45 -6.83
CA GLY A 161 7.50 30.02 -5.94
C GLY A 161 7.58 31.53 -6.03
N ARG A 162 7.53 32.13 -7.25
CA ARG A 162 7.49 33.55 -7.42
C ARG A 162 6.29 34.22 -6.78
N LYS A 163 5.14 33.59 -6.88
CA LYS A 163 3.90 34.06 -6.25
C LYS A 163 3.98 33.96 -4.72
N LEU A 164 4.50 32.85 -4.19
CA LEU A 164 4.67 32.68 -2.75
C LEU A 164 5.60 33.74 -2.17
N ALA A 165 6.66 34.10 -2.86
CA ALA A 165 7.62 35.10 -2.41
C ALA A 165 7.02 36.51 -2.30
N GLN A 166 5.95 36.80 -3.02
CA GLN A 166 5.28 38.10 -2.99
C GLN A 166 4.35 38.27 -1.78
N LEU A 167 3.83 37.17 -1.25
CA LEU A 167 2.88 37.23 -0.13
C LEU A 167 3.62 37.42 1.18
N PRO A 168 3.16 38.37 2.03
CA PRO A 168 3.87 38.75 3.27
C PRO A 168 3.58 37.81 4.44
N VAL A 169 3.63 36.51 4.21
CA VAL A 169 3.41 35.47 5.21
C VAL A 169 4.35 34.30 4.95
N ASP A 170 4.45 33.41 5.93
CA ASP A 170 5.22 32.17 5.81
C ASP A 170 4.86 31.40 4.53
N PRO A 171 5.81 30.73 3.88
CA PRO A 171 5.56 29.97 2.63
C PRO A 171 4.39 28.97 2.72
N ARG A 172 4.21 28.28 3.83
CA ARG A 172 3.05 27.39 4.02
C ARG A 172 1.74 28.15 3.92
N LEU A 173 1.66 29.28 4.60
CA LEU A 173 0.45 30.13 4.61
C LEU A 173 0.20 30.76 3.25
N ALA A 174 1.26 31.21 2.60
CA ALA A 174 1.19 31.73 1.24
C ALA A 174 0.66 30.66 0.27
N ARG A 175 1.10 29.41 0.40
CA ARG A 175 0.63 28.31 -0.43
C ARG A 175 -0.89 28.06 -0.25
N MET A 176 -1.39 28.17 0.99
CA MET A 176 -2.82 28.09 1.28
C MET A 176 -3.62 29.13 0.50
N VAL A 177 -3.14 30.36 0.50
CA VAL A 177 -3.80 31.47 -0.20
C VAL A 177 -3.84 31.22 -1.72
N LEU A 178 -2.75 30.76 -2.30
CA LEU A 178 -2.72 30.42 -3.72
C LEU A 178 -3.69 29.31 -4.10
N GLU A 179 -3.77 28.26 -3.27
CA GLU A 179 -4.72 27.17 -3.52
C GLU A 179 -6.17 27.63 -3.34
N ALA A 180 -6.40 28.56 -2.43
CA ALA A 180 -7.72 29.17 -2.20
C ALA A 180 -8.24 29.91 -3.44
N ASP A 181 -7.36 30.50 -4.22
CA ASP A 181 -7.75 31.15 -5.49
C ASP A 181 -8.35 30.16 -6.47
N ARG A 182 -7.79 28.96 -6.57
CA ARG A 182 -8.34 27.88 -7.40
C ARG A 182 -9.68 27.35 -6.86
N ASN A 183 -9.89 27.38 -5.56
CA ASN A 183 -11.05 26.79 -4.89
C ASN A 183 -12.14 27.81 -4.53
N GLY A 184 -11.96 29.08 -4.90
CA GLY A 184 -12.95 30.13 -4.67
C GLY A 184 -13.20 30.48 -3.19
N CYS A 185 -12.18 30.36 -2.34
CA CYS A 185 -12.28 30.62 -0.90
C CYS A 185 -11.15 31.51 -0.34
N VAL A 186 -10.66 32.43 -1.16
CA VAL A 186 -9.53 33.33 -0.80
C VAL A 186 -9.83 34.13 0.46
N ARG A 187 -11.03 34.67 0.59
CA ARG A 187 -11.43 35.49 1.74
C ARG A 187 -11.27 34.74 3.06
N GLU A 188 -11.86 33.54 3.16
CA GLU A 188 -11.81 32.72 4.35
C GLU A 188 -10.39 32.26 4.68
N VAL A 189 -9.66 31.80 3.68
CA VAL A 189 -8.28 31.31 3.84
C VAL A 189 -7.34 32.43 4.26
N MET A 190 -7.48 33.65 3.73
CA MET A 190 -6.67 34.77 4.16
C MET A 190 -6.92 35.16 5.62
N VAL A 191 -8.15 35.08 6.08
CA VAL A 191 -8.49 35.27 7.50
C VAL A 191 -7.73 34.28 8.37
N ILE A 192 -7.77 33.02 8.00
CA ILE A 192 -7.11 31.94 8.74
C ILE A 192 -5.59 32.08 8.65
N ALA A 193 -5.01 32.35 7.48
CA ALA A 193 -3.59 32.55 7.31
C ALA A 193 -3.06 33.71 8.14
N ALA A 194 -3.80 34.81 8.17
CA ALA A 194 -3.47 35.96 9.01
C ALA A 194 -3.52 35.59 10.53
N ALA A 195 -4.52 34.83 10.94
CA ALA A 195 -4.62 34.34 12.33
C ALA A 195 -3.43 33.45 12.73
N LEU A 196 -2.99 32.58 11.81
CA LEU A 196 -1.83 31.70 12.04
C LEU A 196 -0.49 32.44 12.04
N SER A 197 -0.45 33.67 11.53
CA SER A 197 0.76 34.51 11.50
C SER A 197 1.00 35.29 12.79
N ILE A 198 0.02 35.34 13.64
CA ILE A 198 0.08 36.09 14.91
C ILE A 198 -0.04 35.14 16.11
N GLN A 199 0.26 35.68 17.28
CA GLN A 199 -0.06 34.99 18.53
C GLN A 199 -1.59 34.95 18.69
N ASP A 200 -2.12 33.83 19.21
CA ASP A 200 -3.56 33.65 19.39
C ASP A 200 -4.17 34.82 20.13
N PRO A 201 -5.19 35.53 19.58
CA PRO A 201 -5.84 36.62 20.24
C PRO A 201 -6.69 36.22 21.45
N ARG A 202 -7.01 34.95 21.61
CA ARG A 202 -7.73 34.42 22.77
C ARG A 202 -6.77 34.25 23.93
N GLU A 203 -7.05 34.94 25.03
CA GLU A 203 -6.23 34.84 26.24
C GLU A 203 -6.85 33.85 27.22
N ARG A 204 -6.00 33.20 28.00
CA ARG A 204 -6.40 32.20 28.99
C ARG A 204 -5.62 32.45 30.29
N PRO A 205 -5.99 33.50 31.07
CA PRO A 205 -5.29 33.80 32.32
C PRO A 205 -5.34 32.62 33.29
N ALA A 206 -4.25 32.39 34.01
CA ALA A 206 -4.11 31.23 34.91
C ALA A 206 -5.19 31.20 36.03
N ASP A 207 -5.61 32.36 36.52
CA ASP A 207 -6.60 32.50 37.57
C ASP A 207 -8.04 32.52 37.05
N LYS A 208 -8.26 32.57 35.75
CA LYS A 208 -9.58 32.69 35.10
C LYS A 208 -9.77 31.76 33.90
N GLN A 209 -9.14 30.63 33.95
CA GLN A 209 -9.17 29.68 32.83
C GLN A 209 -10.58 29.23 32.47
N ALA A 210 -11.41 28.90 33.46
CA ALA A 210 -12.78 28.44 33.25
C ALA A 210 -13.66 29.50 32.57
N GLN A 211 -13.54 30.75 33.02
CA GLN A 211 -14.33 31.87 32.45
C GLN A 211 -13.89 32.14 30.99
N ALA A 212 -12.58 32.13 30.73
CA ALA A 212 -12.04 32.31 29.39
C ALA A 212 -12.49 31.20 28.46
N ASP A 213 -12.41 29.96 28.90
CA ASP A 213 -12.84 28.79 28.12
C ASP A 213 -14.35 28.87 27.80
N GLN A 214 -15.15 29.31 28.74
CA GLN A 214 -16.59 29.50 28.54
C GLN A 214 -16.89 30.56 27.47
N GLN A 215 -16.16 31.68 27.49
CA GLN A 215 -16.33 32.74 26.49
C GLN A 215 -15.91 32.27 25.09
N HIS A 216 -14.81 31.53 25.00
CA HIS A 216 -14.25 31.07 23.70
C HIS A 216 -14.96 29.85 23.14
N ALA A 217 -15.70 29.08 23.97
CA ALA A 217 -16.40 27.87 23.53
C ALA A 217 -17.43 28.13 22.43
N ARG A 218 -18.04 29.31 22.40
CA ARG A 218 -19.03 29.68 21.35
C ARG A 218 -18.46 29.79 19.96
N PHE A 219 -17.13 29.89 19.80
CA PHE A 219 -16.46 29.96 18.51
C PHE A 219 -15.99 28.60 18.03
N LYS A 220 -15.96 27.59 18.90
CA LYS A 220 -15.45 26.27 18.56
C LYS A 220 -16.31 25.58 17.51
N ASP A 221 -15.61 24.86 16.62
CA ASP A 221 -16.20 23.89 15.71
C ASP A 221 -15.66 22.51 16.08
N GLU A 222 -16.51 21.49 16.09
CA GLU A 222 -16.13 20.14 16.53
C GLU A 222 -15.08 19.46 15.65
N THR A 223 -15.01 19.85 14.39
CA THR A 223 -14.17 19.18 13.38
C THR A 223 -12.99 20.03 12.93
N SER A 224 -12.92 21.29 13.34
CA SER A 224 -11.88 22.19 12.83
C SER A 224 -11.58 23.35 13.76
N ASP A 225 -10.35 23.40 14.25
CA ASP A 225 -9.84 24.56 14.98
C ASP A 225 -9.66 25.78 14.08
N PHE A 226 -9.52 25.57 12.76
CA PHE A 226 -9.42 26.66 11.79
C PHE A 226 -10.72 27.41 11.63
N LEU A 227 -11.83 26.71 11.68
CA LEU A 227 -13.17 27.34 11.61
C LEU A 227 -13.45 28.21 12.84
N ALA A 228 -12.85 27.90 13.98
CA ALA A 228 -12.96 28.74 15.16
C ALA A 228 -12.41 30.15 14.92
N TYR A 229 -11.34 30.29 14.12
CA TYR A 229 -10.81 31.59 13.71
C TYR A 229 -11.79 32.34 12.81
N LEU A 230 -12.44 31.68 11.88
CA LEU A 230 -13.46 32.30 11.03
C LEU A 230 -14.65 32.77 11.86
N ASN A 231 -15.11 31.97 12.80
CA ASN A 231 -16.21 32.31 13.69
C ASN A 231 -15.86 33.49 14.55
N LEU A 232 -14.65 33.53 15.11
CA LEU A 232 -14.18 34.66 15.91
C LEU A 232 -14.04 35.93 15.03
N TRP A 233 -13.49 35.83 13.83
CA TRP A 233 -13.35 36.95 12.91
C TRP A 233 -14.71 37.57 12.57
N ARG A 234 -15.70 36.76 12.23
CA ARG A 234 -17.06 37.23 11.92
C ARG A 234 -17.69 37.95 13.10
N TYR A 235 -17.55 37.36 14.27
CA TYR A 235 -18.03 37.95 15.52
C TYR A 235 -17.37 39.31 15.80
N LEU A 236 -16.06 39.40 15.68
CA LEU A 236 -15.33 40.65 15.92
C LEU A 236 -15.70 41.75 14.89
N ARG A 237 -15.86 41.40 13.65
CA ARG A 237 -16.29 42.33 12.59
C ARG A 237 -17.69 42.86 12.85
N GLU A 238 -18.58 42.00 13.27
CA GLU A 238 -19.96 42.37 13.63
C GLU A 238 -19.97 43.33 14.85
N GLN A 239 -19.22 43.00 15.91
CA GLN A 239 -19.13 43.84 17.10
C GLN A 239 -18.47 45.18 16.80
N GLN A 240 -17.51 45.26 15.93
CA GLN A 240 -16.90 46.52 15.49
C GLN A 240 -17.87 47.44 14.78
N LYS A 241 -18.83 46.89 14.03
CA LYS A 241 -19.89 47.66 13.36
C LYS A 241 -20.90 48.21 14.34
N GLU A 242 -21.22 47.46 15.39
CA GLU A 242 -22.25 47.81 16.39
C GLU A 242 -21.73 48.69 17.52
N ARG A 243 -20.42 48.67 17.80
CA ARG A 243 -19.81 49.37 18.95
C ARG A 243 -18.82 50.42 18.51
N GLY A 244 -18.69 51.47 19.33
CA GLY A 244 -17.59 52.41 19.20
C GLY A 244 -16.27 51.82 19.71
N SER A 245 -15.14 52.48 19.40
CA SER A 245 -13.81 51.99 19.75
C SER A 245 -13.62 51.64 21.23
N SER A 246 -14.08 52.51 22.14
CA SER A 246 -13.94 52.26 23.59
C SER A 246 -14.77 51.09 24.06
N SER A 247 -15.99 50.97 23.54
CA SER A 247 -16.89 49.87 23.85
C SER A 247 -16.33 48.51 23.35
N PHE A 248 -15.76 48.50 22.14
CA PHE A 248 -15.14 47.32 21.57
C PHE A 248 -13.94 46.85 22.41
N ARG A 249 -13.07 47.76 22.83
CA ARG A 249 -11.92 47.42 23.71
C ARG A 249 -12.37 46.84 25.04
N ARG A 250 -13.40 47.38 25.66
CA ARG A 250 -13.98 46.85 26.90
C ARG A 250 -14.56 45.43 26.70
N MET A 251 -15.28 45.24 25.61
CA MET A 251 -15.79 43.93 25.23
C MET A 251 -14.66 42.92 25.11
N CYS A 252 -13.60 43.24 24.39
CA CYS A 252 -12.45 42.36 24.26
C CYS A 252 -11.87 41.95 25.60
N LYS A 253 -11.68 42.90 26.50
CA LYS A 253 -11.17 42.66 27.86
C LYS A 253 -12.10 41.72 28.65
N GLN A 254 -13.39 41.95 28.57
CA GLN A 254 -14.41 41.14 29.28
C GLN A 254 -14.48 39.70 28.74
N GLU A 255 -14.20 39.53 27.47
CA GLU A 255 -14.31 38.23 26.81
C GLU A 255 -12.94 37.54 26.61
N TYR A 256 -11.91 38.01 27.30
CA TYR A 256 -10.54 37.46 27.26
C TYR A 256 -9.95 37.43 25.85
N LEU A 257 -10.16 38.51 25.10
CA LEU A 257 -9.61 38.73 23.76
C LEU A 257 -8.57 39.84 23.82
N ASN A 258 -7.41 39.63 23.19
CA ASN A 258 -6.35 40.63 23.16
C ASN A 258 -6.57 41.60 21.99
N PHE A 259 -6.89 42.85 22.32
CA PHE A 259 -7.21 43.89 21.35
C PHE A 259 -6.05 44.18 20.37
N LEU A 260 -4.83 44.23 20.88
CA LEU A 260 -3.66 44.51 20.03
C LEU A 260 -3.40 43.40 19.04
N ARG A 261 -3.58 42.15 19.45
CA ARG A 261 -3.45 40.99 18.53
C ARG A 261 -4.57 40.97 17.50
N ILE A 262 -5.76 41.38 17.86
CA ILE A 262 -6.88 41.49 16.93
C ILE A 262 -6.56 42.54 15.86
N ARG A 263 -5.98 43.69 16.25
CA ARG A 263 -5.54 44.71 15.29
C ARG A 263 -4.46 44.18 14.38
N GLU A 264 -3.48 43.50 14.93
CA GLU A 264 -2.41 42.86 14.15
C GLU A 264 -2.99 41.87 13.16
N TRP A 265 -3.94 41.04 13.56
CA TRP A 265 -4.64 40.11 12.67
C TRP A 265 -5.33 40.84 11.54
N GLN A 266 -6.05 41.89 11.81
CA GLN A 266 -6.75 42.67 10.79
C GLN A 266 -5.76 43.39 9.84
N ASP A 267 -4.64 43.85 10.36
CA ASP A 267 -3.61 44.51 9.57
C ASP A 267 -2.94 43.50 8.60
N ILE A 268 -2.62 42.31 9.06
CA ILE A 268 -2.06 41.27 8.21
C ILE A 268 -3.06 40.84 7.12
N TYR A 269 -4.33 40.68 7.50
CA TYR A 269 -5.38 40.40 6.53
C TYR A 269 -5.46 41.47 5.44
N THR A 270 -5.39 42.74 5.82
CA THR A 270 -5.43 43.86 4.89
C THR A 270 -4.21 43.86 3.95
N GLN A 271 -3.02 43.58 4.49
CA GLN A 271 -1.82 43.45 3.70
C GLN A 271 -1.92 42.30 2.69
N LEU A 272 -2.37 41.13 3.13
CA LEU A 272 -2.61 39.97 2.25
C LEU A 272 -3.60 40.31 1.13
N ARG A 273 -4.70 40.97 1.46
CA ARG A 273 -5.71 41.38 0.49
C ARG A 273 -5.12 42.34 -0.55
N THR A 274 -4.36 43.29 -0.11
CA THR A 274 -3.72 44.28 -1.02
C THR A 274 -2.76 43.60 -2.00
N VAL A 275 -1.87 42.75 -1.51
CA VAL A 275 -0.90 42.03 -2.35
C VAL A 275 -1.65 41.03 -3.26
N ALA A 276 -2.63 40.31 -2.77
CA ALA A 276 -3.42 39.37 -3.55
C ALA A 276 -4.11 40.06 -4.74
N LYS A 277 -4.67 41.25 -4.49
CA LYS A 277 -5.29 42.05 -5.54
C LYS A 277 -4.29 42.44 -6.61
N GLN A 278 -3.08 42.86 -6.23
CA GLN A 278 -2.01 43.19 -7.18
C GLN A 278 -1.56 41.99 -8.00
N MET A 279 -1.66 40.79 -7.44
CA MET A 279 -1.34 39.52 -8.11
C MET A 279 -2.45 38.98 -9.01
N GLY A 280 -3.60 39.65 -9.05
CA GLY A 280 -4.77 39.18 -9.80
C GLY A 280 -5.58 38.08 -9.09
N ILE A 281 -5.38 37.90 -7.80
CA ILE A 281 -6.15 36.98 -6.97
C ILE A 281 -7.45 37.65 -6.55
N HIS A 282 -8.58 37.02 -6.80
CA HIS A 282 -9.89 37.58 -6.52
C HIS A 282 -10.49 36.99 -5.25
N LEU A 283 -11.01 37.87 -4.36
CA LEU A 283 -11.77 37.45 -3.22
C LEU A 283 -13.17 37.00 -3.65
N ASN A 284 -13.61 35.89 -3.10
CA ASN A 284 -14.98 35.43 -3.27
C ASN A 284 -15.97 36.35 -2.54
N GLU A 285 -17.10 36.59 -3.15
CA GLU A 285 -18.16 37.43 -2.57
C GLU A 285 -19.07 36.64 -1.64
N GLU A 286 -19.38 35.39 -2.01
CA GLU A 286 -20.21 34.48 -1.24
C GLU A 286 -19.35 33.67 -0.28
N ASP A 287 -19.97 33.18 0.81
CA ASP A 287 -19.31 32.29 1.75
C ASP A 287 -18.92 30.97 1.06
N ALA A 288 -17.67 30.58 1.23
CA ALA A 288 -17.14 29.36 0.65
C ALA A 288 -17.59 28.13 1.44
N ALA A 289 -17.65 26.98 0.76
CA ALA A 289 -17.87 25.70 1.41
C ALA A 289 -16.70 25.35 2.33
N GLU A 290 -17.00 24.74 3.47
CA GLU A 290 -15.98 24.33 4.46
C GLU A 290 -14.93 23.39 3.86
N GLN A 291 -15.36 22.48 2.98
CA GLN A 291 -14.44 21.56 2.30
C GLN A 291 -13.42 22.32 1.45
N SER A 292 -13.86 23.30 0.68
CA SER A 292 -12.97 24.12 -0.17
C SER A 292 -11.92 24.85 0.66
N VAL A 293 -12.32 25.38 1.81
CA VAL A 293 -11.42 26.02 2.76
C VAL A 293 -10.37 25.03 3.27
N HIS A 294 -10.80 23.86 3.73
CA HIS A 294 -9.89 22.88 4.31
C HIS A 294 -8.96 22.25 3.27
N VAL A 295 -9.43 21.99 2.07
CA VAL A 295 -8.57 21.52 0.97
C VAL A 295 -7.48 22.54 0.65
N SER A 296 -7.83 23.82 0.64
CA SER A 296 -6.86 24.89 0.40
C SER A 296 -5.82 25.01 1.52
N LEU A 297 -6.26 24.86 2.78
CA LEU A 297 -5.34 24.83 3.93
C LEU A 297 -4.40 23.63 3.86
N LEU A 298 -4.93 22.47 3.47
CA LEU A 298 -4.14 21.25 3.34
C LEU A 298 -2.98 21.40 2.37
N ALA A 299 -3.13 22.19 1.30
CA ALA A 299 -2.04 22.45 0.35
C ALA A 299 -0.77 23.02 0.97
N GLY A 300 -0.90 23.72 2.10
CA GLY A 300 0.23 24.24 2.88
C GLY A 300 0.69 23.33 4.02
N LEU A 301 -0.01 22.21 4.27
CA LEU A 301 0.17 21.38 5.47
C LEU A 301 0.41 19.90 5.15
N LEU A 302 0.89 19.57 3.98
CA LEU A 302 1.05 18.17 3.55
C LEU A 302 1.98 17.35 4.44
N SER A 303 3.00 17.96 5.02
CA SER A 303 3.88 17.27 5.98
C SER A 303 3.36 17.31 7.43
N HIS A 304 2.19 17.89 7.66
CA HIS A 304 1.53 17.92 8.96
C HIS A 304 0.25 17.08 9.00
N VAL A 305 0.12 16.13 8.10
CA VAL A 305 -0.98 15.16 8.07
C VAL A 305 -0.64 14.01 9.01
N GLY A 306 -1.64 13.53 9.73
CA GLY A 306 -1.51 12.36 10.59
C GLY A 306 -2.70 11.42 10.48
N MET A 307 -2.43 10.15 10.70
CA MET A 307 -3.43 9.09 10.81
C MET A 307 -3.43 8.54 12.23
N LYS A 308 -4.61 8.38 12.81
CA LYS A 308 -4.72 7.84 14.16
C LYS A 308 -4.14 6.44 14.23
N ASP A 309 -3.19 6.25 15.16
CA ASP A 309 -2.50 4.98 15.35
C ASP A 309 -3.29 4.09 16.31
N VAL A 310 -3.93 3.06 15.75
CA VAL A 310 -4.78 2.14 16.52
C VAL A 310 -4.00 0.89 16.97
N LYS A 311 -2.82 0.63 16.38
CA LYS A 311 -2.11 -0.64 16.55
C LYS A 311 -1.39 -0.80 17.89
N ASP A 312 -0.93 0.28 18.50
CA ASP A 312 -0.10 0.24 19.70
C ASP A 312 -0.88 0.43 21.02
N GLY A 313 -2.21 0.37 20.98
CA GLY A 313 -3.05 0.55 22.17
C GLY A 313 -3.00 1.94 22.77
N ASN A 314 -2.27 2.86 22.19
CA ASN A 314 -2.16 4.24 22.62
C ASN A 314 -3.22 5.08 21.90
N LYS A 315 -4.36 5.24 22.55
CA LYS A 315 -5.56 5.87 21.98
C LYS A 315 -5.40 7.33 21.57
N ASN A 316 -4.28 7.98 21.93
CA ASN A 316 -4.07 9.41 21.78
C ASN A 316 -2.91 9.78 20.84
N GLU A 317 -2.37 8.82 20.08
CA GLU A 317 -1.29 9.08 19.15
C GLU A 317 -1.70 9.01 17.69
N TYR A 318 -1.11 9.90 16.91
CA TYR A 318 -1.21 9.93 15.45
C TYR A 318 0.14 9.60 14.84
N LEU A 319 0.13 8.82 13.78
CA LEU A 319 1.29 8.60 12.93
C LEU A 319 1.39 9.79 11.97
N GLY A 320 2.45 10.58 12.11
CA GLY A 320 2.74 11.72 11.26
C GLY A 320 3.82 11.43 10.22
N ALA A 321 4.24 12.48 9.54
CA ALA A 321 5.28 12.41 8.52
C ALA A 321 6.59 11.85 9.08
N ARG A 322 7.30 11.05 8.27
CA ARG A 322 8.62 10.51 8.58
C ARG A 322 8.67 9.70 9.87
N SER A 323 7.60 8.96 10.13
CA SER A 323 7.43 8.11 11.32
C SER A 323 7.36 8.87 12.66
N ALA A 324 7.26 10.19 12.63
CA ALA A 324 7.07 10.98 13.85
C ALA A 324 5.65 10.80 14.39
N LYS A 325 5.53 10.48 15.66
CA LYS A 325 4.23 10.35 16.33
C LYS A 325 3.92 11.63 17.07
N PHE A 326 2.68 12.09 16.97
CA PHE A 326 2.21 13.27 17.67
C PHE A 326 0.86 13.04 18.35
N ALA A 327 0.54 13.91 19.30
CA ALA A 327 -0.75 13.91 19.98
C ALA A 327 -1.47 15.24 19.76
N ILE A 328 -2.79 15.19 19.72
CA ILE A 328 -3.62 16.38 19.65
C ILE A 328 -3.47 17.16 20.97
N PHE A 329 -3.20 18.46 20.86
CA PHE A 329 -3.11 19.34 22.02
C PHE A 329 -4.47 19.39 22.77
N PRO A 330 -4.48 19.34 24.12
CA PRO A 330 -5.72 19.27 24.90
C PRO A 330 -6.70 20.41 24.68
N GLY A 331 -6.21 21.58 24.28
CA GLY A 331 -7.05 22.74 23.98
C GLY A 331 -7.75 22.69 22.62
N SER A 332 -7.40 21.73 21.77
CA SER A 332 -8.04 21.57 20.47
C SER A 332 -9.46 21.03 20.60
N ALA A 333 -10.34 21.47 19.71
CA ALA A 333 -11.71 20.93 19.62
C ALA A 333 -11.73 19.43 19.26
N LEU A 334 -10.67 18.91 18.65
CA LEU A 334 -10.54 17.52 18.26
C LEU A 334 -10.01 16.60 19.36
N PHE A 335 -9.65 17.14 20.51
CA PHE A 335 -9.02 16.35 21.58
C PHE A 335 -9.93 15.24 22.14
N LYS A 336 -11.20 15.53 22.35
CA LYS A 336 -12.16 14.57 22.92
C LYS A 336 -12.65 13.54 21.90
N LYS A 337 -12.84 13.97 20.67
CA LYS A 337 -13.34 13.13 19.58
C LYS A 337 -12.34 13.19 18.41
N GLN A 338 -11.39 12.29 18.45
CA GLN A 338 -10.26 12.29 17.53
C GLN A 338 -10.60 11.56 16.24
N PRO A 339 -10.60 12.26 15.09
CA PRO A 339 -10.87 11.62 13.79
C PRO A 339 -9.69 10.78 13.33
N ARG A 340 -9.93 9.93 12.33
CA ARG A 340 -8.90 9.04 11.79
C ARG A 340 -7.76 9.81 11.10
N PHE A 341 -8.09 10.83 10.33
CA PHE A 341 -7.10 11.67 9.64
C PHE A 341 -7.25 13.11 10.07
N VAL A 342 -6.12 13.74 10.33
CA VAL A 342 -6.05 15.15 10.72
C VAL A 342 -4.96 15.86 9.93
N MET A 343 -5.12 17.18 9.80
CA MET A 343 -4.04 18.11 9.47
C MET A 343 -3.84 19.09 10.62
N SER A 344 -2.61 19.52 10.82
CA SER A 344 -2.25 20.42 11.89
C SER A 344 -1.49 21.62 11.35
N ALA A 345 -1.83 22.82 11.83
CA ALA A 345 -1.10 24.02 11.44
C ALA A 345 0.32 24.01 11.99
N GLU A 346 0.49 23.48 13.20
CA GLU A 346 1.74 23.55 13.94
C GLU A 346 2.00 22.24 14.69
N LEU A 347 3.23 21.75 14.60
CA LEU A 347 3.73 20.65 15.41
C LEU A 347 4.85 21.21 16.30
N VAL A 348 4.67 21.09 17.62
CA VAL A 348 5.61 21.64 18.62
C VAL A 348 6.09 20.51 19.52
N GLU A 349 7.39 20.35 19.63
CA GLU A 349 8.01 19.36 20.52
C GLU A 349 8.37 20.02 21.86
N THR A 350 7.81 19.47 22.94
CA THR A 350 8.18 19.78 24.32
C THR A 350 8.57 18.45 24.99
N SER A 351 7.81 17.96 25.97
CA SER A 351 7.98 16.59 26.50
C SER A 351 7.56 15.53 25.49
N ARG A 352 6.64 15.87 24.59
CA ARG A 352 6.20 15.08 23.44
C ARG A 352 5.87 16.02 22.28
N LEU A 353 5.61 15.46 21.11
CA LEU A 353 5.23 16.25 19.94
C LEU A 353 3.72 16.53 19.98
N TRP A 354 3.35 17.81 20.01
CA TRP A 354 1.98 18.27 20.09
C TRP A 354 1.53 18.89 18.78
N ALA A 355 0.32 18.51 18.35
CA ALA A 355 -0.35 19.11 17.21
C ALA A 355 -1.32 20.19 17.67
N ARG A 356 -1.09 21.41 17.20
CA ARG A 356 -1.91 22.57 17.53
C ARG A 356 -2.64 23.06 16.28
N VAL A 357 -3.86 23.51 16.47
CA VAL A 357 -4.77 24.00 15.43
C VAL A 357 -4.98 22.89 14.39
N ASN A 358 -5.91 22.02 14.71
CA ASN A 358 -6.15 20.80 13.98
C ASN A 358 -7.49 20.82 13.25
N ALA A 359 -7.59 20.09 12.18
CA ALA A 359 -8.85 19.83 11.51
C ALA A 359 -8.91 18.38 11.03
N LYS A 360 -10.13 17.83 11.03
CA LYS A 360 -10.43 16.58 10.36
C LYS A 360 -10.24 16.77 8.86
N ILE A 361 -9.61 15.80 8.22
CA ILE A 361 -9.49 15.75 6.76
C ILE A 361 -9.98 14.42 6.23
N GLU A 362 -10.34 14.40 4.94
CA GLU A 362 -10.59 13.18 4.20
C GLU A 362 -9.33 12.82 3.40
N PRO A 363 -8.86 11.55 3.46
CA PRO A 363 -7.64 11.16 2.76
C PRO A 363 -7.71 11.37 1.24
N GLU A 364 -8.91 11.38 0.65
CA GLU A 364 -9.12 11.63 -0.77
C GLU A 364 -8.70 13.04 -1.20
N TRP A 365 -8.66 14.00 -0.28
CA TRP A 365 -8.21 15.37 -0.58
C TRP A 365 -6.70 15.44 -0.83
N VAL A 366 -5.95 14.49 -0.31
CA VAL A 366 -4.48 14.52 -0.30
C VAL A 366 -3.91 14.22 -1.70
N GLU A 367 -4.44 13.22 -2.38
CA GLU A 367 -3.87 12.76 -3.66
C GLU A 367 -3.76 13.87 -4.73
N PRO A 368 -4.80 14.68 -4.98
CA PRO A 368 -4.69 15.76 -5.96
C PRO A 368 -3.66 16.83 -5.62
N LEU A 369 -3.41 17.05 -4.34
CA LEU A 369 -2.48 18.08 -3.86
C LEU A 369 -1.04 17.60 -3.77
N ALA A 370 -0.86 16.33 -3.46
CA ALA A 370 0.43 15.77 -3.07
C ALA A 370 1.04 14.84 -4.11
N GLY A 371 0.58 14.84 -5.34
CA GLY A 371 1.01 13.90 -6.38
C GLY A 371 2.53 13.76 -6.51
N HIS A 372 3.27 14.84 -6.35
CA HIS A 372 4.74 14.89 -6.42
C HIS A 372 5.44 14.33 -5.17
N LEU A 373 4.70 14.06 -4.10
CA LEU A 373 5.22 13.57 -2.81
C LEU A 373 4.81 12.14 -2.50
N LEU A 374 3.80 11.63 -3.19
CA LEU A 374 3.20 10.34 -2.88
C LEU A 374 4.10 9.20 -3.31
N LYS A 375 4.22 8.23 -2.42
CA LYS A 375 4.85 6.95 -2.73
C LYS A 375 3.75 5.92 -2.95
N ARG A 376 3.76 5.30 -4.13
CA ARG A 376 2.83 4.26 -4.50
C ARG A 376 3.56 2.93 -4.51
N THR A 377 3.00 1.94 -3.82
CA THR A 377 3.51 0.57 -3.82
C THR A 377 2.37 -0.37 -4.21
N TYR A 378 2.73 -1.45 -4.87
CA TYR A 378 1.77 -2.41 -5.39
C TYR A 378 2.08 -3.79 -4.86
N SER A 379 1.05 -4.56 -4.58
CA SER A 379 1.19 -5.92 -4.08
C SER A 379 0.18 -6.85 -4.72
N GLU A 380 0.53 -8.14 -4.73
CA GLU A 380 -0.33 -9.23 -5.18
C GLU A 380 -0.92 -9.03 -6.59
N PRO A 381 -0.06 -8.77 -7.61
CA PRO A 381 -0.56 -8.75 -8.98
C PRO A 381 -1.21 -10.10 -9.32
N HIS A 382 -2.44 -10.06 -9.82
CA HIS A 382 -3.20 -11.26 -10.14
C HIS A 382 -4.17 -11.01 -11.28
N TRP A 383 -4.44 -12.07 -12.02
CA TRP A 383 -5.45 -12.04 -13.07
C TRP A 383 -6.85 -12.08 -12.47
N GLU A 384 -7.74 -11.23 -12.95
CA GLU A 384 -9.15 -11.28 -12.61
C GLU A 384 -9.99 -11.54 -13.86
N LYS A 385 -10.69 -12.65 -13.87
CA LYS A 385 -11.53 -13.09 -14.98
C LYS A 385 -12.65 -12.09 -15.30
N ASP A 386 -13.30 -11.57 -14.27
CA ASP A 386 -14.43 -10.64 -14.44
C ASP A 386 -13.99 -9.28 -15.01
N GLN A 387 -12.82 -8.82 -14.65
CA GLN A 387 -12.23 -7.59 -15.17
C GLN A 387 -11.51 -7.80 -16.51
N ALA A 388 -11.22 -9.05 -16.84
CA ALA A 388 -10.37 -9.42 -17.97
C ALA A 388 -9.05 -8.64 -18.00
N ALA A 389 -8.47 -8.44 -16.84
CA ALA A 389 -7.26 -7.64 -16.64
C ALA A 389 -6.48 -8.13 -15.41
N VAL A 390 -5.21 -7.76 -15.38
CA VAL A 390 -4.37 -7.97 -14.20
C VAL A 390 -4.62 -6.81 -13.23
N MET A 391 -5.04 -7.16 -12.03
CA MET A 391 -5.32 -6.23 -10.94
C MET A 391 -4.24 -6.37 -9.86
N ALA A 392 -4.04 -5.34 -9.10
CA ALA A 392 -3.15 -5.35 -7.95
C ALA A 392 -3.70 -4.44 -6.86
N TYR A 393 -3.14 -4.54 -5.67
CA TYR A 393 -3.49 -3.66 -4.56
C TYR A 393 -2.46 -2.56 -4.44
N GLU A 394 -2.95 -1.32 -4.54
CA GLU A 394 -2.14 -0.12 -4.42
C GLU A 394 -2.19 0.40 -2.98
N LYS A 395 -1.03 0.68 -2.43
CA LYS A 395 -0.86 1.42 -1.18
C LYS A 395 -0.25 2.78 -1.52
N VAL A 396 -0.86 3.84 -1.03
CA VAL A 396 -0.38 5.21 -1.24
C VAL A 396 0.01 5.81 0.10
N THR A 397 1.24 6.30 0.21
CA THR A 397 1.73 6.96 1.41
C THR A 397 2.19 8.38 1.13
N LEU A 398 1.94 9.27 2.10
CA LEU A 398 2.48 10.62 2.14
C LEU A 398 3.46 10.70 3.30
N TYR A 399 4.76 10.82 3.01
CA TYR A 399 5.81 10.79 4.03
C TYR A 399 5.68 9.61 5.00
N GLY A 400 5.28 8.45 4.50
CA GLY A 400 5.07 7.25 5.28
C GLY A 400 3.68 7.11 5.91
N VAL A 401 2.84 8.13 5.87
CA VAL A 401 1.46 8.06 6.35
C VAL A 401 0.60 7.36 5.30
N PRO A 402 -0.03 6.21 5.62
CA PRO A 402 -0.86 5.49 4.65
C PRO A 402 -2.19 6.22 4.41
N ILE A 403 -2.28 6.89 3.27
CA ILE A 403 -3.49 7.59 2.83
C ILE A 403 -4.49 6.62 2.23
N VAL A 404 -3.98 5.68 1.44
CA VAL A 404 -4.73 4.55 0.90
C VAL A 404 -4.00 3.29 1.37
N ALA A 405 -4.66 2.51 2.23
CA ALA A 405 -4.07 1.28 2.77
C ALA A 405 -4.07 0.16 1.71
N GLN A 406 -5.16 0.03 0.99
CA GLN A 406 -5.33 -1.00 -0.01
C GLN A 406 -6.43 -0.58 -0.98
N ARG A 407 -6.07 -0.44 -2.25
CA ARG A 407 -7.01 -0.10 -3.31
C ARG A 407 -6.75 -1.00 -4.51
N LYS A 408 -7.79 -1.65 -4.99
CA LYS A 408 -7.67 -2.48 -6.19
C LYS A 408 -7.55 -1.59 -7.42
N VAL A 409 -6.50 -1.81 -8.21
CA VAL A 409 -6.21 -1.01 -9.41
C VAL A 409 -5.83 -1.92 -10.56
N ASN A 410 -6.00 -1.42 -11.79
CA ASN A 410 -5.52 -2.09 -12.99
C ASN A 410 -3.99 -1.96 -13.06
N TYR A 411 -3.31 -3.10 -13.05
CA TYR A 411 -1.84 -3.16 -13.01
C TYR A 411 -1.19 -3.02 -14.39
N GLY A 412 -1.97 -3.10 -15.46
CA GLY A 412 -1.45 -3.01 -16.82
C GLY A 412 -0.72 -1.73 -17.15
N ARG A 413 -1.10 -0.62 -16.51
CA ARG A 413 -0.43 0.68 -16.67
C ARG A 413 0.81 0.82 -15.81
N VAL A 414 0.86 0.08 -14.71
CA VAL A 414 1.95 0.17 -13.73
C VAL A 414 3.12 -0.69 -14.16
N ASP A 415 2.87 -1.94 -14.49
CA ASP A 415 3.87 -2.89 -14.96
C ASP A 415 3.29 -3.68 -16.13
N PRO A 416 3.46 -3.19 -17.35
CA PRO A 416 2.96 -3.86 -18.55
C PRO A 416 3.57 -5.24 -18.78
N GLU A 417 4.84 -5.42 -18.45
CA GLU A 417 5.55 -6.68 -18.64
C GLU A 417 4.99 -7.80 -17.79
N VAL A 418 4.85 -7.56 -16.47
CA VAL A 418 4.25 -8.53 -15.54
C VAL A 418 2.78 -8.77 -15.88
N SER A 419 2.04 -7.73 -16.22
CA SER A 419 0.63 -7.82 -16.58
C SER A 419 0.42 -8.66 -17.85
N ARG A 420 1.27 -8.49 -18.84
CA ARG A 420 1.24 -9.29 -20.06
C ARG A 420 1.54 -10.76 -19.76
N GLU A 421 2.54 -11.03 -18.95
CA GLU A 421 2.87 -12.40 -18.54
C GLU A 421 1.71 -13.07 -17.82
N LEU A 422 1.11 -12.41 -16.86
CA LEU A 422 -0.04 -12.94 -16.12
C LEU A 422 -1.28 -13.11 -17.01
N PHE A 423 -1.51 -12.20 -17.94
CA PHE A 423 -2.58 -12.34 -18.92
C PHE A 423 -2.39 -13.60 -19.78
N ILE A 424 -1.21 -13.78 -20.34
CA ILE A 424 -0.91 -14.95 -21.16
C ILE A 424 -1.05 -16.24 -20.34
N ARG A 425 -0.46 -16.30 -19.16
CA ARG A 425 -0.51 -17.50 -18.30
C ARG A 425 -1.93 -17.84 -17.84
N ASN A 426 -2.66 -16.87 -17.33
CA ASN A 426 -3.97 -17.14 -16.72
C ASN A 426 -5.11 -17.19 -17.75
N ALA A 427 -5.16 -16.26 -18.67
CA ALA A 427 -6.24 -16.19 -19.63
C ALA A 427 -6.04 -17.15 -20.81
N LEU A 428 -4.88 -17.09 -21.46
CA LEU A 428 -4.61 -17.86 -22.67
C LEU A 428 -4.17 -19.30 -22.39
N VAL A 429 -3.23 -19.50 -21.48
CA VAL A 429 -2.69 -20.84 -21.17
C VAL A 429 -3.65 -21.63 -20.29
N GLU A 430 -4.05 -21.08 -19.14
CA GLU A 430 -4.95 -21.76 -18.20
C GLU A 430 -6.43 -21.73 -18.64
N GLY A 431 -6.78 -20.80 -19.53
CA GLY A 431 -8.14 -20.68 -20.02
C GLY A 431 -9.11 -19.98 -19.07
N ASP A 432 -8.61 -19.29 -18.06
CA ASP A 432 -9.42 -18.54 -17.11
C ASP A 432 -9.83 -17.19 -17.72
N TRP A 433 -10.63 -17.26 -18.77
CA TRP A 433 -11.02 -16.10 -19.55
C TRP A 433 -12.40 -16.30 -20.20
N ARG A 434 -13.25 -15.30 -20.05
CA ARG A 434 -14.55 -15.27 -20.73
C ARG A 434 -14.39 -14.57 -22.06
N THR A 435 -14.38 -15.35 -23.12
CA THR A 435 -14.24 -14.84 -24.47
C THR A 435 -14.99 -15.70 -25.48
N HIS A 436 -15.35 -15.11 -26.61
CA HIS A 436 -16.03 -15.77 -27.72
C HIS A 436 -15.11 -16.02 -28.92
N HIS A 437 -13.79 -15.84 -28.76
CA HIS A 437 -12.84 -16.06 -29.84
C HIS A 437 -12.80 -17.54 -30.23
N LYS A 438 -12.92 -17.79 -31.53
CA LYS A 438 -12.95 -19.15 -32.07
C LYS A 438 -11.65 -19.92 -31.77
N PHE A 439 -10.48 -19.30 -32.00
CA PHE A 439 -9.21 -19.95 -31.75
C PHE A 439 -9.11 -20.44 -30.30
N PHE A 440 -9.60 -19.65 -29.37
CA PHE A 440 -9.53 -19.98 -27.95
C PHE A 440 -10.36 -21.24 -27.64
N ALA A 441 -11.58 -21.29 -28.12
CA ALA A 441 -12.43 -22.47 -27.94
C ALA A 441 -11.85 -23.72 -28.63
N ASP A 442 -11.33 -23.58 -29.84
CA ASP A 442 -10.72 -24.67 -30.61
C ASP A 442 -9.45 -25.16 -29.90
N ASN A 443 -8.61 -24.28 -29.42
CA ASN A 443 -7.39 -24.62 -28.69
C ASN A 443 -7.68 -25.33 -27.36
N ARG A 444 -8.69 -24.88 -26.64
CA ARG A 444 -9.10 -25.54 -25.37
C ARG A 444 -9.62 -26.96 -25.65
N LYS A 445 -10.39 -27.13 -26.71
CA LYS A 445 -10.89 -28.44 -27.11
C LYS A 445 -9.75 -29.38 -27.50
N LEU A 446 -8.82 -28.91 -28.31
CA LEU A 446 -7.66 -29.72 -28.76
C LEU A 446 -6.78 -30.11 -27.58
N LEU A 447 -6.51 -29.20 -26.67
CA LEU A 447 -5.75 -29.46 -25.44
C LEU A 447 -6.45 -30.51 -24.57
N SER A 448 -7.76 -30.41 -24.42
CA SER A 448 -8.58 -31.40 -23.70
C SER A 448 -8.49 -32.81 -24.32
N GLU A 449 -8.49 -32.90 -25.65
CA GLU A 449 -8.32 -34.18 -26.37
C GLU A 449 -6.94 -34.82 -26.09
N VAL A 450 -5.88 -34.00 -26.02
CA VAL A 450 -4.54 -34.49 -25.70
C VAL A 450 -4.42 -34.87 -24.24
N GLU A 451 -5.06 -34.11 -23.30
CA GLU A 451 -5.13 -34.45 -21.89
C GLU A 451 -5.86 -35.79 -21.68
N GLU A 452 -6.89 -36.09 -22.46
CA GLU A 452 -7.56 -37.37 -22.41
C GLU A 452 -6.64 -38.52 -22.78
N LEU A 453 -5.73 -38.36 -23.77
CA LEU A 453 -4.69 -39.31 -24.06
C LEU A 453 -3.76 -39.55 -22.86
N GLU A 454 -3.42 -38.50 -22.15
CA GLU A 454 -2.62 -38.58 -20.92
C GLU A 454 -3.33 -39.41 -19.86
N HIS A 455 -4.63 -39.23 -19.68
CA HIS A 455 -5.44 -40.04 -18.77
C HIS A 455 -5.48 -41.50 -19.19
N ARG A 456 -5.72 -41.78 -20.47
CA ARG A 456 -5.76 -43.14 -21.01
C ARG A 456 -4.43 -43.88 -20.85
N ALA A 457 -3.33 -43.16 -21.09
CA ALA A 457 -1.99 -43.72 -20.97
C ALA A 457 -1.48 -43.76 -19.53
N ARG A 458 -2.21 -43.15 -18.60
CA ARG A 458 -1.77 -43.00 -17.22
C ARG A 458 -0.37 -42.36 -17.10
N ARG A 459 -0.10 -41.43 -17.97
CA ARG A 459 1.16 -40.70 -18.04
C ARG A 459 0.87 -39.21 -17.83
N ARG A 460 1.79 -38.53 -17.16
CA ARG A 460 1.73 -37.07 -16.95
C ARG A 460 2.69 -36.29 -17.82
N ASP A 461 3.38 -36.98 -18.71
CA ASP A 461 4.45 -36.44 -19.55
C ASP A 461 4.09 -36.40 -21.06
N ILE A 462 2.83 -36.62 -21.41
CA ILE A 462 2.36 -36.57 -22.80
C ILE A 462 2.09 -35.15 -23.25
N VAL A 463 1.32 -34.40 -22.42
CA VAL A 463 1.00 -33.01 -22.74
C VAL A 463 2.20 -32.14 -22.44
N VAL A 464 2.51 -31.20 -23.33
CA VAL A 464 3.54 -30.19 -23.10
C VAL A 464 3.20 -29.39 -21.86
N ASP A 465 4.23 -28.86 -21.18
CA ASP A 465 4.04 -28.05 -20.00
C ASP A 465 3.45 -26.65 -20.33
N ASP A 466 3.00 -25.95 -19.31
CA ASP A 466 2.42 -24.63 -19.46
C ASP A 466 3.43 -23.62 -20.01
N ASP A 467 4.72 -23.79 -19.74
CA ASP A 467 5.77 -22.91 -20.25
C ASP A 467 5.89 -23.00 -21.78
N THR A 468 5.69 -24.18 -22.36
CA THR A 468 5.66 -24.36 -23.81
C THR A 468 4.46 -23.61 -24.42
N LEU A 469 3.29 -23.69 -23.79
CA LEU A 469 2.10 -22.97 -24.23
C LEU A 469 2.28 -21.46 -24.06
N PHE A 470 2.91 -21.05 -22.98
CA PHE A 470 3.26 -19.65 -22.75
C PHE A 470 4.16 -19.13 -23.87
N ASP A 471 5.24 -19.86 -24.21
CA ASP A 471 6.17 -19.45 -25.26
C ASP A 471 5.48 -19.31 -26.61
N PHE A 472 4.52 -20.18 -26.90
CA PHE A 472 3.72 -20.09 -28.14
C PHE A 472 3.01 -18.75 -28.25
N TYR A 473 2.33 -18.34 -27.19
CA TYR A 473 1.61 -17.05 -27.14
C TYR A 473 2.56 -15.87 -27.02
N ASP A 474 3.63 -16.00 -26.24
CA ASP A 474 4.62 -14.94 -26.02
C ASP A 474 5.25 -14.46 -27.32
N ARG A 475 5.53 -15.40 -28.24
CA ARG A 475 6.12 -15.11 -29.57
C ARG A 475 5.13 -14.42 -30.52
N ARG A 476 3.84 -14.56 -30.31
CA ARG A 476 2.78 -14.14 -31.21
C ARG A 476 2.04 -12.89 -30.75
N VAL A 477 1.77 -12.77 -29.47
CA VAL A 477 1.02 -11.66 -28.89
C VAL A 477 1.94 -10.44 -28.70
N PRO A 478 1.55 -9.25 -29.22
CA PRO A 478 2.37 -8.05 -29.07
C PRO A 478 2.61 -7.63 -27.60
N GLU A 479 3.68 -6.89 -27.37
CA GLU A 479 4.08 -6.43 -26.04
C GLU A 479 3.05 -5.51 -25.37
N HIS A 480 2.29 -4.76 -26.15
CA HIS A 480 1.28 -3.83 -25.62
C HIS A 480 0.00 -4.52 -25.14
N VAL A 481 -0.19 -5.79 -25.43
CA VAL A 481 -1.39 -6.54 -25.06
C VAL A 481 -1.23 -7.05 -23.64
N VAL A 482 -1.88 -6.40 -22.69
CA VAL A 482 -1.79 -6.71 -21.26
C VAL A 482 -3.14 -7.06 -20.64
N SER A 483 -4.21 -7.07 -21.42
CA SER A 483 -5.57 -7.36 -20.94
C SER A 483 -6.43 -7.96 -22.04
N GLY A 484 -7.59 -8.46 -21.67
CA GLY A 484 -8.60 -8.95 -22.62
C GLY A 484 -9.03 -7.90 -23.62
N ALA A 485 -9.24 -6.66 -23.18
CA ALA A 485 -9.63 -5.56 -24.06
C ALA A 485 -8.53 -5.21 -25.08
N HIS A 486 -7.28 -5.16 -24.67
CA HIS A 486 -6.15 -4.95 -25.60
C HIS A 486 -6.04 -6.09 -26.59
N PHE A 487 -6.22 -7.32 -26.11
CA PHE A 487 -6.20 -8.50 -26.96
C PHE A 487 -7.32 -8.45 -28.01
N ASP A 488 -8.55 -8.14 -27.60
CA ASP A 488 -9.70 -8.06 -28.49
C ASP A 488 -9.46 -7.04 -29.61
N SER A 489 -8.91 -5.87 -29.28
CA SER A 489 -8.60 -4.82 -30.24
C SER A 489 -7.53 -5.24 -31.24
N TRP A 490 -6.48 -5.89 -30.76
CA TRP A 490 -5.40 -6.38 -31.60
C TRP A 490 -5.87 -7.54 -32.47
N TRP A 491 -6.56 -8.54 -31.90
CA TRP A 491 -6.98 -9.76 -32.61
C TRP A 491 -8.04 -9.47 -33.66
N LYS A 492 -8.88 -8.47 -33.44
CA LYS A 492 -9.87 -8.05 -34.41
C LYS A 492 -9.24 -7.73 -35.79
N ARG A 493 -8.08 -7.13 -35.78
CA ARG A 493 -7.32 -6.84 -37.02
C ARG A 493 -6.50 -8.02 -37.48
N LYS A 494 -5.76 -8.64 -36.57
CA LYS A 494 -4.84 -9.72 -36.88
C LYS A 494 -5.53 -10.96 -37.48
N ARG A 495 -6.70 -11.31 -37.00
CA ARG A 495 -7.48 -12.45 -37.50
C ARG A 495 -7.90 -12.33 -38.96
N HIS A 496 -8.02 -11.12 -39.49
CA HIS A 496 -8.32 -10.89 -40.90
C HIS A 496 -7.10 -11.13 -41.78
N GLU A 497 -5.92 -10.85 -41.30
CA GLU A 497 -4.67 -11.07 -42.00
C GLU A 497 -4.23 -12.55 -41.93
N GLU A 498 -4.28 -13.11 -40.75
CA GLU A 498 -3.84 -14.47 -40.44
C GLU A 498 -4.84 -15.15 -39.49
N PRO A 499 -5.93 -15.75 -40.02
CA PRO A 499 -6.97 -16.37 -39.18
C PRO A 499 -6.45 -17.51 -38.28
N GLU A 500 -5.41 -18.20 -38.71
CA GLU A 500 -4.84 -19.37 -38.02
C GLU A 500 -3.63 -19.04 -37.15
N PHE A 501 -3.31 -17.77 -37.00
CA PHE A 501 -2.08 -17.32 -36.31
C PHE A 501 -1.97 -17.83 -34.87
N LEU A 502 -3.07 -17.98 -34.19
CA LEU A 502 -3.10 -18.44 -32.77
C LEU A 502 -3.63 -19.87 -32.62
N ASP A 503 -3.85 -20.60 -33.72
CA ASP A 503 -4.33 -21.97 -33.63
C ASP A 503 -3.19 -22.92 -33.21
N PHE A 504 -3.50 -23.78 -32.24
CA PHE A 504 -2.60 -24.86 -31.86
C PHE A 504 -2.57 -25.94 -32.94
N GLU A 505 -1.41 -26.55 -33.11
CA GLU A 505 -1.26 -27.78 -33.84
C GLU A 505 -1.15 -28.94 -32.85
N ARG A 506 -1.78 -30.07 -33.17
CA ARG A 506 -1.78 -31.22 -32.25
C ARG A 506 -0.37 -31.72 -31.90
N GLU A 507 0.54 -31.70 -32.86
CA GLU A 507 1.91 -32.15 -32.70
C GLU A 507 2.68 -31.32 -31.67
N MET A 508 2.42 -30.01 -31.60
CA MET A 508 3.08 -29.13 -30.61
C MET A 508 2.62 -29.38 -29.17
N LEU A 509 1.43 -29.96 -28.99
CA LEU A 509 0.86 -30.24 -27.66
C LEU A 509 1.37 -31.54 -27.07
N ILE A 510 2.04 -32.36 -27.84
CA ILE A 510 2.55 -33.66 -27.42
C ILE A 510 4.07 -33.57 -27.28
N ARG A 511 4.61 -34.00 -26.14
CA ARG A 511 6.06 -34.08 -25.94
C ARG A 511 6.68 -35.10 -26.84
N GLU A 512 7.87 -34.85 -27.35
CA GLU A 512 8.65 -35.78 -28.21
C GLU A 512 8.81 -37.14 -27.55
N SER A 513 8.95 -37.21 -26.25
CA SER A 513 9.08 -38.46 -25.49
C SER A 513 7.80 -39.31 -25.46
N ALA A 514 6.68 -38.78 -25.93
CA ALA A 514 5.37 -39.42 -25.87
C ALA A 514 4.89 -39.98 -27.21
N GLU A 515 5.76 -40.04 -28.26
CA GLU A 515 5.42 -40.45 -29.61
C GLU A 515 4.86 -41.87 -29.74
N ALA A 516 4.95 -42.70 -28.70
CA ALA A 516 4.55 -44.10 -28.73
C ALA A 516 3.12 -44.38 -28.25
N VAL A 517 2.34 -43.36 -27.89
CA VAL A 517 0.97 -43.57 -27.41
C VAL A 517 -0.01 -43.52 -28.57
N THR A 518 -0.50 -44.68 -29.00
CA THR A 518 -1.46 -44.76 -30.09
C THR A 518 -2.87 -45.07 -29.57
N LYS A 519 -3.90 -44.76 -30.38
CA LYS A 519 -5.29 -45.11 -30.09
C LYS A 519 -5.49 -46.64 -30.05
N ALA A 520 -4.64 -47.39 -30.72
CA ALA A 520 -4.66 -48.85 -30.71
C ALA A 520 -4.24 -49.42 -29.34
N ASP A 521 -3.32 -48.72 -28.64
CA ASP A 521 -2.85 -49.16 -27.33
C ASP A 521 -3.88 -48.87 -26.23
N TYR A 522 -4.74 -47.87 -26.43
CA TYR A 522 -5.78 -47.43 -25.47
C TYR A 522 -7.14 -47.37 -26.18
N PRO A 523 -7.75 -48.52 -26.50
CA PRO A 523 -8.98 -48.57 -27.27
C PRO A 523 -10.19 -48.06 -26.53
N ASP A 524 -11.18 -47.52 -27.23
CA ASP A 524 -12.47 -47.09 -26.71
C ASP A 524 -13.46 -48.23 -26.55
N SER A 525 -13.14 -49.39 -27.09
CA SER A 525 -14.03 -50.54 -27.06
C SER A 525 -13.25 -51.85 -26.82
N TRP A 526 -13.93 -52.79 -26.19
CA TRP A 526 -13.47 -54.15 -25.96
C TRP A 526 -14.38 -55.14 -26.67
N ARG A 527 -13.82 -56.08 -27.42
CA ARG A 527 -14.61 -57.13 -28.08
C ARG A 527 -14.41 -58.49 -27.40
N GLN A 528 -15.48 -59.19 -27.20
CA GLN A 528 -15.50 -60.57 -26.74
C GLN A 528 -16.50 -61.33 -27.60
N GLY A 529 -16.04 -62.13 -28.57
CA GLY A 529 -16.89 -62.77 -29.55
C GLY A 529 -17.74 -61.75 -30.32
N PRO A 530 -19.05 -61.90 -30.37
CA PRO A 530 -19.97 -60.96 -31.03
C PRO A 530 -20.24 -59.69 -30.16
N LEU A 531 -19.81 -59.70 -28.91
CA LEU A 531 -20.12 -58.61 -27.97
C LEU A 531 -19.08 -57.51 -28.08
N LYS A 532 -19.54 -56.29 -27.99
CA LYS A 532 -18.70 -55.08 -27.98
C LYS A 532 -19.05 -54.21 -26.80
N PHE A 533 -18.07 -53.85 -25.97
CA PHE A 533 -18.24 -53.06 -24.78
C PHE A 533 -17.49 -51.74 -24.91
N ARG A 534 -18.07 -50.72 -24.28
CA ARG A 534 -17.40 -49.42 -24.14
C ARG A 534 -16.31 -49.50 -23.07
N VAL A 535 -15.17 -48.87 -23.32
CA VAL A 535 -14.03 -48.77 -22.41
C VAL A 535 -13.81 -47.32 -22.04
N THR A 536 -13.65 -47.04 -20.75
CA THR A 536 -13.28 -45.73 -20.24
C THR A 536 -12.08 -45.81 -19.30
N TYR A 537 -11.45 -44.69 -19.06
CA TYR A 537 -10.24 -44.57 -18.27
C TYR A 537 -10.39 -43.55 -17.16
N GLN A 538 -9.92 -43.89 -15.96
CA GLN A 538 -9.91 -42.98 -14.82
C GLN A 538 -8.60 -43.19 -14.07
N PHE A 539 -7.88 -42.09 -13.81
CA PHE A 539 -6.63 -42.12 -13.06
C PHE A 539 -6.76 -41.27 -11.78
N GLU A 540 -7.35 -41.89 -10.77
CA GLU A 540 -7.46 -41.35 -9.42
C GLU A 540 -6.89 -42.37 -8.45
N PRO A 541 -5.63 -42.26 -8.05
CA PRO A 541 -5.04 -43.19 -7.08
C PRO A 541 -5.88 -43.26 -5.81
N GLY A 542 -6.27 -44.47 -5.44
CA GLY A 542 -7.15 -44.74 -4.28
C GLY A 542 -8.65 -44.76 -4.58
N ALA A 543 -9.08 -44.42 -5.79
CA ALA A 543 -10.48 -44.62 -6.20
C ALA A 543 -10.74 -46.10 -6.52
N ASP A 544 -11.96 -46.60 -6.24
CA ASP A 544 -12.35 -48.01 -6.50
C ASP A 544 -12.28 -48.37 -7.98
N ALA A 545 -12.52 -47.41 -8.87
CA ALA A 545 -12.47 -47.58 -10.33
C ALA A 545 -11.20 -47.02 -10.97
N ASP A 546 -10.12 -46.90 -10.20
CA ASP A 546 -8.83 -46.43 -10.76
C ASP A 546 -8.36 -47.38 -11.86
N GLY A 547 -8.04 -46.81 -13.03
CA GLY A 547 -7.55 -47.56 -14.21
C GLY A 547 -8.59 -47.70 -15.32
N VAL A 548 -8.70 -48.88 -15.87
CA VAL A 548 -9.55 -49.24 -17.02
C VAL A 548 -10.91 -49.74 -16.55
N THR A 549 -12.00 -49.20 -17.09
CA THR A 549 -13.35 -49.65 -16.83
C THR A 549 -14.01 -50.16 -18.12
N VAL A 550 -14.54 -51.37 -18.06
CA VAL A 550 -15.33 -51.94 -19.16
C VAL A 550 -16.82 -51.87 -18.76
N HIS A 551 -17.61 -51.22 -19.60
CA HIS A 551 -19.03 -51.04 -19.37
C HIS A 551 -19.83 -52.18 -20.01
N ILE A 552 -20.54 -52.94 -19.16
CA ILE A 552 -21.32 -54.12 -19.59
C ILE A 552 -22.82 -53.82 -19.39
N PRO A 553 -23.62 -53.82 -20.48
CA PRO A 553 -25.08 -53.74 -20.34
C PRO A 553 -25.63 -54.94 -19.58
N LEU A 554 -26.54 -54.67 -18.64
CA LEU A 554 -27.16 -55.75 -17.80
C LEU A 554 -27.75 -56.89 -18.64
N GLN A 555 -28.34 -56.56 -19.76
CA GLN A 555 -28.98 -57.49 -20.66
C GLN A 555 -28.05 -58.60 -21.18
N VAL A 556 -26.78 -58.33 -21.33
CA VAL A 556 -25.78 -59.26 -21.88
C VAL A 556 -24.82 -59.80 -20.80
N LEU A 557 -25.05 -59.46 -19.53
CA LEU A 557 -24.15 -59.89 -18.43
C LEU A 557 -23.93 -61.36 -18.36
N ASN A 558 -25.01 -62.17 -18.60
CA ASN A 558 -24.92 -63.63 -18.59
C ASN A 558 -24.16 -64.25 -19.79
N GLN A 559 -23.97 -63.46 -20.84
CA GLN A 559 -23.24 -63.89 -22.04
C GLN A 559 -21.72 -63.55 -21.98
N VAL A 560 -21.34 -62.69 -21.00
CA VAL A 560 -19.95 -62.28 -20.84
C VAL A 560 -19.20 -63.35 -20.07
N THR A 561 -18.06 -63.78 -20.57
CA THR A 561 -17.14 -64.67 -19.87
C THR A 561 -15.96 -63.92 -19.30
N ASP A 562 -15.21 -64.56 -18.41
CA ASP A 562 -13.97 -63.98 -17.86
C ASP A 562 -12.79 -64.01 -18.81
N GLU A 563 -12.95 -64.70 -19.96
CA GLU A 563 -11.87 -64.91 -20.92
C GLU A 563 -11.35 -63.62 -21.54
N GLY A 564 -10.06 -63.45 -21.53
CA GLY A 564 -9.35 -62.41 -22.25
C GLY A 564 -9.13 -61.13 -21.44
N PHE A 565 -9.89 -60.83 -20.41
CA PHE A 565 -9.76 -59.63 -19.61
C PHE A 565 -8.47 -59.56 -18.80
N ASP A 566 -7.88 -60.70 -18.47
CA ASP A 566 -6.60 -60.81 -17.77
C ASP A 566 -5.43 -60.25 -18.62
N TRP A 567 -5.56 -60.27 -19.93
CA TRP A 567 -4.59 -59.71 -20.83
C TRP A 567 -4.54 -58.18 -20.86
N GLN A 568 -5.51 -57.55 -20.23
CA GLN A 568 -5.61 -56.08 -20.17
C GLN A 568 -5.62 -55.46 -21.61
N ILE A 569 -5.65 -54.13 -21.66
CA ILE A 569 -5.50 -53.38 -22.92
C ILE A 569 -4.03 -53.42 -23.37
N PRO A 570 -3.74 -53.27 -24.68
CA PRO A 570 -2.38 -53.36 -25.19
C PRO A 570 -1.39 -52.42 -24.48
N GLY A 571 -1.81 -51.16 -24.18
CA GLY A 571 -0.96 -50.17 -23.53
C GLY A 571 -0.55 -50.47 -22.09
N LEU A 572 -1.27 -51.34 -21.38
CA LEU A 572 -0.98 -51.71 -19.98
C LEU A 572 -0.45 -53.17 -19.85
N ARG A 573 -0.39 -53.93 -20.95
CA ARG A 573 0.04 -55.34 -20.86
C ARG A 573 1.42 -55.50 -20.28
N GLU A 574 2.39 -54.68 -20.72
CA GLU A 574 3.78 -54.78 -20.23
C GLU A 574 3.86 -54.56 -18.71
N GLU A 575 3.12 -53.60 -18.20
CA GLU A 575 3.07 -53.37 -16.75
C GLU A 575 2.44 -54.52 -15.99
N VAL A 576 1.34 -55.08 -16.50
CA VAL A 576 0.66 -56.23 -15.88
C VAL A 576 1.60 -57.43 -15.85
N VAL A 577 2.26 -57.74 -16.97
CA VAL A 577 3.21 -58.84 -17.06
C VAL A 577 4.38 -58.63 -16.10
N THR A 578 4.92 -57.42 -16.07
CA THR A 578 6.02 -57.05 -15.15
C THR A 578 5.63 -57.31 -13.68
N GLU A 579 4.44 -56.87 -13.29
CA GLU A 579 3.97 -57.02 -11.90
C GLU A 579 3.64 -58.50 -11.55
N LEU A 580 3.16 -59.25 -12.51
CA LEU A 580 2.95 -60.71 -12.32
C LEU A 580 4.29 -61.45 -12.14
N ILE A 581 5.32 -61.09 -12.91
CA ILE A 581 6.68 -61.63 -12.71
C ILE A 581 7.19 -61.31 -11.30
N ARG A 582 6.98 -60.06 -10.87
CA ARG A 582 7.37 -59.62 -9.51
C ARG A 582 6.61 -60.36 -8.42
N SER A 583 5.41 -60.87 -8.72
CA SER A 583 4.57 -61.63 -7.77
C SER A 583 5.02 -63.06 -7.55
N LEU A 584 5.91 -63.58 -8.40
CA LEU A 584 6.42 -64.94 -8.27
C LEU A 584 7.16 -65.15 -6.96
N PRO A 585 7.15 -66.40 -6.40
CA PRO A 585 7.96 -66.72 -5.22
C PRO A 585 9.46 -66.40 -5.48
N LYS A 586 10.15 -65.97 -4.46
CA LYS A 586 11.55 -65.50 -4.55
C LYS A 586 12.48 -66.51 -5.27
N PRO A 587 12.43 -67.83 -5.05
CA PRO A 587 13.28 -68.81 -5.75
C PRO A 587 13.08 -68.80 -7.24
N ILE A 588 11.87 -68.51 -7.72
CA ILE A 588 11.53 -68.45 -9.15
C ILE A 588 11.82 -67.04 -9.68
N ARG A 589 11.37 -66.04 -8.99
CA ARG A 589 11.49 -64.62 -9.39
C ARG A 589 12.90 -64.17 -9.67
N ARG A 590 13.87 -64.61 -8.89
CA ARG A 590 15.29 -64.21 -9.03
C ARG A 590 15.89 -64.58 -10.42
N ASN A 591 15.26 -65.49 -11.16
CA ASN A 591 15.66 -65.90 -12.48
C ASN A 591 15.18 -64.94 -13.59
N TYR A 592 14.29 -64.01 -13.21
CA TYR A 592 13.65 -63.05 -14.13
C TYR A 592 13.89 -61.61 -13.70
N VAL A 593 15.18 -61.27 -13.56
CA VAL A 593 15.62 -59.91 -13.18
C VAL A 593 16.49 -59.35 -14.30
N PRO A 594 16.22 -58.13 -14.80
CA PRO A 594 15.11 -57.23 -14.44
C PRO A 594 13.76 -57.68 -15.03
N ALA A 595 12.70 -57.63 -14.19
CA ALA A 595 11.38 -58.06 -14.61
C ALA A 595 10.83 -57.33 -15.86
N PRO A 596 11.01 -56.01 -16.04
CA PRO A 596 10.55 -55.33 -17.25
C PRO A 596 11.14 -55.87 -18.55
N ASN A 597 12.39 -56.31 -18.53
CA ASN A 597 13.07 -56.86 -19.73
C ASN A 597 12.47 -58.20 -20.16
N PHE A 598 12.15 -59.06 -19.20
CA PHE A 598 11.47 -60.35 -19.44
C PHE A 598 10.04 -60.17 -19.89
N ALA A 599 9.33 -59.19 -19.33
CA ALA A 599 7.97 -58.81 -19.74
C ALA A 599 7.95 -58.41 -21.22
N LYS A 600 8.88 -57.58 -21.63
CA LYS A 600 9.00 -57.11 -23.01
C LYS A 600 9.30 -58.28 -23.97
N ARG A 601 10.25 -59.15 -23.63
CA ARG A 601 10.58 -60.32 -24.40
C ARG A 601 9.41 -61.29 -24.53
N PHE A 602 8.65 -61.49 -23.43
CA PHE A 602 7.46 -62.31 -23.45
C PHE A 602 6.40 -61.75 -24.41
N LEU A 603 6.12 -60.46 -24.38
CA LEU A 603 5.11 -59.85 -25.24
C LEU A 603 5.53 -59.82 -26.73
N ASP A 604 6.81 -59.80 -27.01
CA ASP A 604 7.31 -59.87 -28.39
C ASP A 604 6.97 -61.22 -29.07
N THR A 605 6.84 -62.32 -28.30
CA THR A 605 6.62 -63.67 -28.84
C THR A 605 5.25 -64.22 -28.55
N ALA A 606 4.55 -63.72 -27.52
CA ALA A 606 3.22 -64.22 -27.08
C ALA A 606 2.13 -63.77 -28.06
N VAL A 607 1.12 -64.63 -28.24
CA VAL A 607 -0.11 -64.32 -28.97
C VAL A 607 -1.19 -63.99 -27.93
N PRO A 608 -1.62 -62.72 -27.83
CA PRO A 608 -2.59 -62.30 -26.81
C PRO A 608 -3.99 -62.93 -27.03
N LEU A 609 -4.73 -63.09 -25.92
CA LEU A 609 -6.18 -63.43 -25.86
C LEU A 609 -6.56 -64.86 -26.29
N GLN A 610 -5.63 -65.74 -26.61
CA GLN A 610 -5.91 -67.14 -26.98
C GLN A 610 -6.01 -68.08 -25.81
N GLU A 611 -5.23 -67.82 -24.77
CA GLU A 611 -5.20 -68.57 -23.51
C GLU A 611 -5.16 -67.63 -22.34
N PRO A 612 -5.45 -68.07 -21.10
CA PRO A 612 -5.22 -67.25 -19.91
C PRO A 612 -3.76 -66.72 -19.90
N LEU A 613 -3.60 -65.47 -19.52
CA LEU A 613 -2.29 -64.76 -19.50
C LEU A 613 -1.23 -65.52 -18.71
N THR A 614 -1.58 -65.98 -17.52
CA THR A 614 -0.66 -66.69 -16.62
C THR A 614 -0.23 -68.05 -17.17
N VAL A 615 -1.11 -68.75 -17.89
CA VAL A 615 -0.78 -70.00 -18.57
C VAL A 615 0.25 -69.78 -19.69
N THR A 616 0.03 -68.76 -20.51
CA THR A 616 0.97 -68.37 -21.59
C THR A 616 2.27 -67.91 -21.00
N MET A 617 2.27 -67.11 -19.93
CA MET A 617 3.45 -66.64 -19.23
C MET A 617 4.29 -67.77 -18.67
N ALA A 618 3.65 -68.71 -17.96
CA ALA A 618 4.32 -69.85 -17.36
C ALA A 618 5.07 -70.68 -18.45
N ARG A 619 4.39 -70.96 -19.56
CA ARG A 619 4.97 -71.70 -20.65
C ARG A 619 6.13 -70.96 -21.31
N GLU A 620 5.96 -69.70 -21.67
CA GLU A 620 6.97 -68.96 -22.42
C GLU A 620 8.16 -68.54 -21.54
N LEU A 621 7.92 -68.19 -20.27
CA LEU A 621 9.00 -67.85 -19.34
C LEU A 621 9.82 -69.08 -18.96
N LYS A 622 9.19 -70.25 -18.81
CA LYS A 622 9.89 -71.53 -18.67
C LYS A 622 10.87 -71.81 -19.82
N ARG A 623 10.43 -71.54 -21.03
CA ARG A 623 11.30 -71.70 -22.22
C ARG A 623 12.54 -70.81 -22.17
N MET A 624 12.40 -69.59 -21.63
CA MET A 624 13.48 -68.63 -21.62
C MET A 624 14.60 -69.01 -20.65
N VAL A 625 14.28 -69.60 -19.50
CA VAL A 625 15.23 -69.83 -18.44
C VAL A 625 15.33 -71.30 -18.01
N GLY A 626 14.32 -72.10 -18.26
CA GLY A 626 14.31 -73.51 -17.93
C GLY A 626 14.01 -73.87 -16.47
N VAL A 627 13.54 -72.92 -15.70
CA VAL A 627 13.12 -73.16 -14.30
C VAL A 627 11.67 -73.61 -14.25
N PRO A 628 11.33 -74.78 -13.63
CA PRO A 628 9.95 -75.27 -13.57
C PRO A 628 9.11 -74.47 -12.59
N PHE A 629 7.97 -73.98 -13.06
CA PHE A 629 6.90 -73.38 -12.24
C PHE A 629 5.56 -73.44 -13.01
N GLU A 630 4.47 -73.26 -12.29
CA GLU A 630 3.13 -73.32 -12.84
C GLU A 630 2.42 -71.97 -12.84
N ALA A 631 1.34 -71.86 -13.58
CA ALA A 631 0.56 -70.63 -13.68
C ALA A 631 0.02 -70.16 -12.32
N ASP A 632 -0.23 -71.11 -11.41
CA ASP A 632 -0.72 -70.79 -10.05
C ASP A 632 0.34 -70.16 -9.16
N ASP A 633 1.58 -70.14 -9.54
CA ASP A 633 2.65 -69.45 -8.81
C ASP A 633 2.58 -67.95 -8.94
N PHE A 634 1.87 -67.41 -9.91
CA PHE A 634 1.59 -65.95 -10.01
C PHE A 634 0.50 -65.55 -9.04
N ASP A 635 0.65 -64.39 -8.41
CA ASP A 635 -0.30 -63.84 -7.41
C ASP A 635 -0.91 -62.52 -7.90
N TRP A 636 -2.15 -62.61 -8.38
CA TRP A 636 -2.92 -61.45 -8.81
C TRP A 636 -3.17 -60.43 -7.70
N ALA A 637 -3.20 -60.87 -6.47
CA ALA A 637 -3.41 -60.00 -5.32
C ALA A 637 -2.28 -58.98 -5.15
N ARG A 638 -1.09 -59.25 -5.68
CA ARG A 638 0.07 -58.36 -5.65
C ARG A 638 0.12 -57.38 -6.84
N VAL A 639 -0.73 -57.58 -7.83
CA VAL A 639 -0.83 -56.69 -8.97
C VAL A 639 -1.58 -55.40 -8.51
N PRO A 640 -1.04 -54.20 -8.72
CA PRO A 640 -1.72 -52.97 -8.36
C PRO A 640 -3.14 -52.90 -8.93
N ASP A 641 -4.09 -52.36 -8.13
CA ASP A 641 -5.51 -52.36 -8.51
C ASP A 641 -5.80 -51.63 -9.82
N HIS A 642 -5.04 -50.59 -10.14
CA HIS A 642 -5.19 -49.84 -11.41
C HIS A 642 -4.87 -50.64 -12.66
N LEU A 643 -4.13 -51.75 -12.53
CA LEU A 643 -3.80 -52.65 -13.63
C LEU A 643 -4.82 -53.75 -13.84
N ARG A 644 -5.82 -53.85 -12.92
CA ARG A 644 -6.91 -54.79 -13.05
C ARG A 644 -8.16 -54.08 -13.55
N ILE A 645 -8.85 -54.69 -14.51
CA ILE A 645 -10.04 -54.11 -15.13
C ILE A 645 -11.17 -54.00 -14.11
N THR A 646 -11.81 -52.83 -14.05
CA THR A 646 -13.07 -52.62 -13.35
C THR A 646 -14.22 -52.90 -14.32
N PHE A 647 -15.19 -53.71 -13.89
CA PHE A 647 -16.41 -53.96 -14.63
C PHE A 647 -17.53 -53.11 -14.07
N ARG A 648 -18.19 -52.35 -14.93
CA ARG A 648 -19.32 -51.52 -14.58
C ARG A 648 -20.57 -52.00 -15.30
N ILE A 649 -21.56 -52.44 -14.55
CA ILE A 649 -22.82 -52.90 -15.13
C ILE A 649 -23.74 -51.69 -15.27
N VAL A 650 -24.26 -51.47 -16.46
CA VAL A 650 -25.08 -50.32 -16.81
C VAL A 650 -26.46 -50.72 -17.31
N ASP A 651 -27.48 -49.85 -17.11
CA ASP A 651 -28.81 -50.02 -17.63
C ASP A 651 -28.93 -49.51 -19.06
N GLU A 652 -30.13 -49.55 -19.65
CA GLU A 652 -30.41 -49.06 -21.01
C GLU A 652 -30.06 -47.57 -21.25
N ARG A 653 -30.08 -46.80 -20.14
CA ARG A 653 -29.76 -45.36 -20.17
C ARG A 653 -28.31 -45.09 -19.77
N ARG A 654 -27.47 -46.15 -19.78
CA ARG A 654 -26.04 -46.08 -19.40
C ARG A 654 -25.80 -45.65 -17.94
N ARG A 655 -26.77 -45.78 -17.05
CA ARG A 655 -26.61 -45.49 -15.63
C ARG A 655 -25.97 -46.67 -14.94
N LYS A 656 -25.06 -46.42 -14.01
CA LYS A 656 -24.37 -47.44 -13.22
C LYS A 656 -25.35 -48.20 -12.29
N LEU A 657 -25.36 -49.51 -12.41
CA LEU A 657 -26.12 -50.38 -11.53
C LEU A 657 -25.21 -51.03 -10.45
N ALA A 658 -24.03 -51.42 -10.82
CA ALA A 658 -23.03 -52.01 -9.93
C ALA A 658 -21.63 -51.90 -10.56
N GLU A 659 -20.59 -52.04 -9.76
CA GLU A 659 -19.22 -51.93 -10.17
C GLU A 659 -18.33 -52.77 -9.27
N ASP A 660 -17.48 -53.62 -9.86
CA ASP A 660 -16.49 -54.43 -9.15
C ASP A 660 -15.38 -54.86 -10.10
N LYS A 661 -14.22 -55.20 -9.55
CA LYS A 661 -13.11 -55.82 -10.31
C LYS A 661 -13.30 -57.36 -10.46
N ASP A 662 -14.25 -57.95 -9.73
CA ASP A 662 -14.61 -59.35 -9.83
C ASP A 662 -15.96 -59.50 -10.57
N LEU A 663 -15.90 -60.00 -11.81
CA LEU A 663 -17.10 -60.18 -12.63
C LEU A 663 -18.08 -61.21 -12.07
N GLU A 664 -17.61 -62.26 -11.41
CA GLU A 664 -18.47 -63.27 -10.76
C GLU A 664 -19.24 -62.68 -9.60
N ALA A 665 -18.60 -61.78 -8.79
CA ALA A 665 -19.28 -61.08 -7.71
C ALA A 665 -20.44 -60.24 -8.26
N LEU A 666 -20.28 -59.59 -9.39
CA LEU A 666 -21.33 -58.79 -10.04
C LEU A 666 -22.49 -59.64 -10.56
N ARG A 667 -22.19 -60.85 -11.11
CA ARG A 667 -23.22 -61.78 -11.54
C ARG A 667 -24.06 -62.27 -10.38
N LEU A 668 -23.45 -62.54 -9.21
CA LEU A 668 -24.14 -62.95 -8.01
C LEU A 668 -24.99 -61.82 -7.44
N GLN A 669 -24.51 -60.60 -7.47
CA GLN A 669 -25.20 -59.41 -6.94
C GLN A 669 -26.43 -59.03 -7.76
N LEU A 670 -26.42 -59.29 -9.07
CA LEU A 670 -27.47 -58.85 -9.99
C LEU A 670 -28.33 -60.00 -10.56
N LYS A 671 -28.38 -61.16 -9.87
CA LYS A 671 -29.25 -62.27 -10.21
C LYS A 671 -30.74 -61.93 -10.09
#